data_8e5b24fccd61b95237d063f58125ee11
#
_entry.id   8e5b24fccd61b95237d063f58125ee11
#
_cell.length_a   1.000
_cell.length_b   1.000
_cell.length_c   1.000
_cell.angle_alpha   90.00
_cell.angle_beta   90.00
_cell.angle_gamma   90.00
#
_symmetry.space_group_name_H-M   'P 1'
#
loop_
_entity.id
_entity.type
_entity.pdbx_description
1 polymer ?
#
loop_
_entity_poly.entity_id
_entity_poly.type
_entity_poly.pdbx_seq_one_letter_code
_entity_poly.pdbx_strand_id
1 'polypeptide(L)'
;MNNLRFNKVKSSTPISIIVHGGNRMGYLTAKTLVEQGGYVVIIDKFNTDTKKYISELKKSDLVDFFDFKGFESLFKNIKRFDYLYYMLEDKLKENEFESKDFLLETKYLELSLTQVKKNNAKFSLLTSLALNRELAKRTNSDYLSKPSAYSNIELQKYCETMVAEFKDKTDINARIVRIGTLIGSGVEKVEDESIHNLITEATQSSQITIKGDGLDIHNLIQEDDAIYGLLKLTFSNNTKGEVISLANKNDYTTLSIAYKLLELNTEAQSIRFEDDPDEKYLIQDIYVPAPHAGKYGWNPQMTLEKALIEQIQVYYDNINKSWDISSTQEKESKKTTTKVTKTKLGEFIHKLTEPIRKIKIHRGNSRLSKKGILKSIITSVLIAAFSYFVIYPILGTVIGLSVINSSIKLLSQNVFNSNTDSNNQQISKIENNLTRISGSFENMGWMFSVFGKKSLYNDFSKVLTASQQSVQGGKLLLEATYPLSMYIKDFKPAITFDESVPSTTREYRDYLEKIGENRYKLEEASYRITLANEILKKIDINSFPKITQEKVIKIKELSKTAESATNTYKETTAFLPEILGVTERQRYLVLLQNESEIRSTGGWITSYGIVGIEGGQIRELFVDDIYNADGTLRVQGKRYSPPESMSKALGINEWSFSLVNWSPDLAETRIASEQFVSDLGKGNDLDGVITIDITFFQKLLDKWGGVEVPGEDEIITGQNIYEKVFQMHREFTPGSTQKTTFLANLANEIIKKFLSMDIGQFVEIGDVLLSSLDEKHLQVSFKNNSAYNFFNNRNWAGSLDNKYNDAPISIDWNWGGNKANQYLNKNLALNISIKDEETIDFAYTLTVENSSTNNVYPQGDYINYQRIFIPSEAQILKVVGFDKNKFSTYKESGLKVIGGWFNIPVKEVATLEISYRLKRTDSGSQFPLTKQDGTTFLDLNIFKQAGERKHAYKLDIAYPPSWVLTNPAGLNTISNQLSSRFELNKDMEYKIVWNTPN
;
A
#
# COMPACT_ATOMS: atom_id res chain seq x y z
N MET A 1 -57.73 4.21 -16.79
CA MET A 1 -56.38 4.72 -16.43
C MET A 1 -56.36 6.14 -15.85
N ASN A 2 -57.49 6.75 -15.49
CA ASN A 2 -57.49 8.14 -14.99
C ASN A 2 -57.30 8.32 -13.47
N ASN A 3 -56.92 7.29 -12.72
CA ASN A 3 -56.76 7.35 -11.27
C ASN A 3 -55.44 6.73 -10.81
N LEU A 4 -54.33 7.27 -11.31
CA LEU A 4 -53.02 6.91 -10.79
C LEU A 4 -52.89 7.45 -9.35
N ARG A 5 -52.74 6.57 -8.37
CA ARG A 5 -52.66 6.92 -6.93
C ARG A 5 -51.59 7.97 -6.66
N PHE A 6 -50.40 7.88 -7.31
CA PHE A 6 -49.31 8.81 -7.12
C PHE A 6 -49.61 10.26 -7.51
N ASN A 7 -50.56 10.52 -8.43
CA ASN A 7 -50.96 11.88 -8.76
C ASN A 7 -51.78 12.56 -7.63
N LYS A 8 -52.22 11.80 -6.61
CA LYS A 8 -52.92 12.28 -5.42
C LYS A 8 -52.01 12.43 -4.20
N VAL A 9 -50.77 12.07 -4.30
CA VAL A 9 -49.75 12.14 -3.23
C VAL A 9 -49.49 13.62 -2.89
N LYS A 10 -49.33 13.92 -1.57
CA LYS A 10 -49.03 15.28 -1.09
C LYS A 10 -47.78 15.83 -1.76
N SER A 11 -47.73 17.11 -2.01
CA SER A 11 -46.56 17.78 -2.66
C SER A 11 -45.29 17.65 -1.86
N SER A 12 -45.35 17.43 -0.56
CA SER A 12 -44.22 17.23 0.34
C SER A 12 -43.65 15.80 0.34
N THR A 13 -44.35 14.81 -0.23
CA THR A 13 -43.88 13.43 -0.28
C THR A 13 -43.03 13.22 -1.53
N PRO A 14 -41.78 12.77 -1.43
CA PRO A 14 -40.91 12.48 -2.58
C PRO A 14 -41.44 11.26 -3.34
N ILE A 15 -41.38 11.32 -4.67
CA ILE A 15 -41.83 10.25 -5.56
C ILE A 15 -40.60 9.70 -6.30
N SER A 16 -40.40 8.40 -6.18
CA SER A 16 -39.31 7.67 -6.83
C SER A 16 -39.84 6.68 -7.85
N ILE A 17 -39.24 6.62 -9.03
CA ILE A 17 -39.55 5.63 -10.06
C ILE A 17 -38.37 4.66 -10.13
N ILE A 18 -38.66 3.36 -10.10
CA ILE A 18 -37.65 2.29 -10.24
C ILE A 18 -38.00 1.47 -11.47
N VAL A 19 -37.21 1.61 -12.52
CA VAL A 19 -37.33 0.84 -13.78
C VAL A 19 -36.46 -0.41 -13.64
N HIS A 20 -36.99 -1.57 -14.04
CA HIS A 20 -36.46 -2.90 -13.77
C HIS A 20 -36.32 -3.19 -12.27
N GLY A 21 -37.27 -2.71 -11.48
CA GLY A 21 -37.25 -2.82 -10.01
C GLY A 21 -37.79 -4.14 -9.44
N GLY A 22 -37.97 -5.16 -10.26
CA GLY A 22 -38.45 -6.49 -9.84
C GLY A 22 -37.32 -7.39 -9.30
N ASN A 23 -36.10 -6.95 -9.31
CA ASN A 23 -34.92 -7.67 -8.78
C ASN A 23 -34.69 -7.34 -7.29
N ARG A 24 -33.67 -7.96 -6.70
CA ARG A 24 -33.31 -7.77 -5.28
C ARG A 24 -32.95 -6.32 -4.96
N MET A 25 -32.12 -5.67 -5.78
CA MET A 25 -31.75 -4.26 -5.60
C MET A 25 -32.99 -3.32 -5.69
N GLY A 26 -33.86 -3.56 -6.68
CA GLY A 26 -35.06 -2.76 -6.83
C GLY A 26 -36.01 -2.91 -5.66
N TYR A 27 -36.22 -4.13 -5.16
CA TYR A 27 -37.02 -4.41 -3.98
C TYR A 27 -36.46 -3.69 -2.74
N LEU A 28 -35.18 -3.82 -2.44
CA LEU A 28 -34.55 -3.20 -1.26
C LEU A 28 -34.59 -1.67 -1.36
N THR A 29 -34.31 -1.13 -2.55
CA THR A 29 -34.41 0.32 -2.81
C THR A 29 -35.84 0.81 -2.55
N ALA A 30 -36.84 0.11 -3.07
CA ALA A 30 -38.25 0.45 -2.86
C ALA A 30 -38.64 0.36 -1.38
N LYS A 31 -38.24 -0.72 -0.71
CA LYS A 31 -38.53 -0.94 0.71
C LYS A 31 -37.98 0.20 1.56
N THR A 32 -36.69 0.51 1.39
CA THR A 32 -36.01 1.58 2.14
C THR A 32 -36.64 2.95 1.89
N LEU A 33 -36.99 3.26 0.64
CA LEU A 33 -37.65 4.54 0.30
C LEU A 33 -39.06 4.65 0.93
N VAL A 34 -39.83 3.55 0.95
CA VAL A 34 -41.15 3.48 1.57
C VAL A 34 -41.08 3.63 3.09
N GLU A 35 -40.14 2.96 3.74
CA GLU A 35 -39.87 3.08 5.17
C GLU A 35 -39.52 4.52 5.59
N GLN A 36 -38.88 5.27 4.69
CA GLN A 36 -38.60 6.70 4.87
C GLN A 36 -39.77 7.62 4.48
N GLY A 37 -40.93 7.06 4.18
CA GLY A 37 -42.16 7.80 3.86
C GLY A 37 -42.27 8.31 2.42
N GLY A 38 -41.39 7.83 1.52
CA GLY A 38 -41.42 8.11 0.08
C GLY A 38 -42.46 7.28 -0.65
N TYR A 39 -42.97 7.81 -1.75
CA TYR A 39 -43.87 7.06 -2.66
C TYR A 39 -43.06 6.44 -3.78
N VAL A 40 -43.28 5.15 -4.08
CA VAL A 40 -42.48 4.41 -5.05
C VAL A 40 -43.33 3.85 -6.18
N VAL A 41 -42.87 3.99 -7.40
CA VAL A 41 -43.46 3.38 -8.60
C VAL A 41 -42.45 2.38 -9.18
N ILE A 42 -42.80 1.10 -9.17
CA ILE A 42 -41.96 0.02 -9.70
C ILE A 42 -42.49 -0.38 -11.09
N ILE A 43 -41.56 -0.42 -12.06
CA ILE A 43 -41.84 -0.83 -13.42
C ILE A 43 -41.03 -2.07 -13.76
N ASP A 44 -41.69 -3.18 -14.10
CA ASP A 44 -41.03 -4.44 -14.50
C ASP A 44 -41.95 -5.37 -15.32
N LYS A 45 -41.35 -6.42 -15.89
CA LYS A 45 -42.04 -7.56 -16.54
C LYS A 45 -42.47 -8.64 -15.51
N PHE A 46 -43.17 -8.35 -14.51
CA PHE A 46 -43.49 -9.21 -13.35
C PHE A 46 -43.70 -10.71 -13.71
N ASN A 47 -42.61 -11.46 -13.76
CA ASN A 47 -42.56 -12.93 -13.94
C ASN A 47 -42.66 -13.66 -12.60
N THR A 48 -42.41 -14.99 -12.58
CA THR A 48 -42.49 -15.82 -11.36
C THR A 48 -41.43 -15.42 -10.33
N ASP A 49 -40.21 -15.06 -10.77
CA ASP A 49 -39.08 -14.78 -9.90
C ASP A 49 -39.22 -13.41 -9.22
N THR A 50 -39.74 -12.42 -9.95
CA THR A 50 -40.03 -11.07 -9.43
C THR A 50 -41.23 -11.02 -8.48
N LYS A 51 -42.19 -11.95 -8.59
CA LYS A 51 -43.39 -11.98 -7.74
C LYS A 51 -43.12 -12.15 -6.26
N LYS A 52 -42.02 -12.83 -5.92
CA LYS A 52 -41.61 -13.04 -4.53
C LYS A 52 -41.33 -11.72 -3.82
N TYR A 53 -40.48 -10.89 -4.41
CA TYR A 53 -40.08 -9.60 -3.82
C TYR A 53 -41.26 -8.61 -3.76
N ILE A 54 -42.16 -8.67 -4.72
CA ILE A 54 -43.33 -7.76 -4.81
C ILE A 54 -44.38 -8.07 -3.73
N SER A 55 -44.52 -9.31 -3.29
CA SER A 55 -45.59 -9.73 -2.36
C SER A 55 -45.60 -8.96 -1.03
N GLU A 56 -44.43 -8.60 -0.52
CA GLU A 56 -44.30 -7.77 0.69
C GLU A 56 -44.68 -6.31 0.43
N LEU A 57 -44.18 -5.73 -0.67
CA LEU A 57 -44.46 -4.34 -1.02
C LEU A 57 -45.89 -4.06 -1.42
N LYS A 58 -46.62 -5.06 -1.93
CA LYS A 58 -48.06 -4.94 -2.26
C LYS A 58 -48.96 -4.61 -1.07
N LYS A 59 -48.48 -4.83 0.16
CA LYS A 59 -49.19 -4.49 1.38
C LYS A 59 -49.12 -3.00 1.72
N SER A 60 -48.27 -2.23 1.05
CA SER A 60 -48.09 -0.81 1.29
C SER A 60 -48.94 0.04 0.33
N ASP A 61 -49.60 1.07 0.90
CA ASP A 61 -50.32 2.08 0.10
C ASP A 61 -49.37 3.10 -0.59
N LEU A 62 -48.08 3.02 -0.30
CA LEU A 62 -47.07 3.92 -0.86
C LEU A 62 -46.33 3.34 -2.08
N VAL A 63 -46.82 2.21 -2.61
CA VAL A 63 -46.19 1.57 -3.80
C VAL A 63 -47.20 1.28 -4.88
N ASP A 64 -46.90 1.68 -6.11
CA ASP A 64 -47.63 1.27 -7.32
C ASP A 64 -46.74 0.42 -8.23
N PHE A 65 -47.36 -0.52 -8.97
CA PHE A 65 -46.67 -1.45 -9.86
C PHE A 65 -47.20 -1.31 -11.29
N PHE A 66 -46.30 -1.21 -12.28
CA PHE A 66 -46.61 -1.07 -13.69
C PHE A 66 -45.82 -2.05 -14.55
N ASP A 67 -46.54 -2.72 -15.49
CA ASP A 67 -45.89 -3.52 -16.54
C ASP A 67 -45.35 -2.62 -17.64
N PHE A 68 -44.24 -3.05 -18.32
CA PHE A 68 -43.67 -2.33 -19.45
C PHE A 68 -44.66 -2.03 -20.60
N LYS A 69 -45.72 -2.82 -20.75
CA LYS A 69 -46.79 -2.52 -21.72
C LYS A 69 -47.46 -1.17 -21.46
N GLY A 70 -47.44 -0.69 -20.23
CA GLY A 70 -47.95 0.61 -19.82
C GLY A 70 -46.92 1.74 -19.76
N PHE A 71 -45.65 1.49 -20.05
CA PHE A 71 -44.53 2.40 -19.84
C PHE A 71 -44.75 3.80 -20.46
N GLU A 72 -45.05 3.86 -21.75
CA GLU A 72 -45.26 5.14 -22.44
C GLU A 72 -46.50 5.87 -21.87
N SER A 73 -47.57 5.14 -21.55
CA SER A 73 -48.79 5.70 -20.97
C SER A 73 -48.57 6.25 -19.57
N LEU A 74 -47.73 5.59 -18.77
CA LEU A 74 -47.34 6.05 -17.43
C LEU A 74 -46.64 7.41 -17.53
N PHE A 75 -45.57 7.52 -18.33
CA PHE A 75 -44.83 8.76 -18.48
C PHE A 75 -45.60 9.90 -19.14
N LYS A 76 -46.58 9.62 -19.96
CA LYS A 76 -47.48 10.65 -20.49
C LYS A 76 -48.42 11.23 -19.41
N ASN A 77 -48.77 10.44 -18.38
CA ASN A 77 -49.75 10.80 -17.36
C ASN A 77 -49.16 11.17 -16.00
N ILE A 78 -47.87 10.96 -15.80
CA ILE A 78 -47.16 11.35 -14.56
C ILE A 78 -47.00 12.87 -14.49
N LYS A 79 -47.45 13.48 -13.37
CA LYS A 79 -47.39 14.93 -13.19
C LYS A 79 -46.03 15.37 -12.61
N ARG A 80 -45.45 14.60 -11.70
CA ARG A 80 -44.14 14.87 -11.08
C ARG A 80 -43.53 13.59 -10.55
N PHE A 81 -42.22 13.59 -10.49
CA PHE A 81 -41.39 12.68 -9.65
C PHE A 81 -40.07 13.36 -9.36
N ASP A 82 -39.37 12.90 -8.31
CA ASP A 82 -38.15 13.53 -7.78
C ASP A 82 -36.91 12.70 -8.10
N TYR A 83 -37.03 11.36 -8.18
CA TYR A 83 -35.96 10.42 -8.41
C TYR A 83 -36.33 9.35 -9.42
N LEU A 84 -35.38 8.94 -10.26
CA LEU A 84 -35.51 7.80 -11.15
C LEU A 84 -34.27 6.91 -11.08
N TYR A 85 -34.47 5.65 -10.72
CA TYR A 85 -33.48 4.59 -10.72
C TYR A 85 -33.70 3.68 -11.90
N TYR A 86 -32.71 3.46 -12.72
CA TYR A 86 -32.77 2.60 -13.89
C TYR A 86 -31.79 1.44 -13.68
N MET A 87 -32.31 0.21 -13.41
CA MET A 87 -31.53 -0.92 -12.93
C MET A 87 -31.26 -1.92 -14.04
N LEU A 88 -30.01 -1.98 -14.51
CA LEU A 88 -29.55 -2.90 -15.56
C LEU A 88 -28.50 -3.91 -15.08
N GLU A 89 -28.05 -3.84 -13.83
CA GLU A 89 -26.96 -4.65 -13.29
C GLU A 89 -27.19 -6.16 -13.36
N ASP A 90 -28.45 -6.57 -13.32
CA ASP A 90 -28.94 -7.95 -13.19
C ASP A 90 -29.09 -8.67 -14.55
N LYS A 91 -28.84 -7.97 -15.67
CA LYS A 91 -29.11 -8.46 -17.02
C LYS A 91 -27.92 -9.09 -17.74
N LEU A 92 -26.89 -9.53 -17.01
CA LEU A 92 -25.74 -10.21 -17.60
C LEU A 92 -26.00 -11.68 -17.96
N LYS A 93 -27.24 -12.20 -17.80
CA LYS A 93 -27.58 -13.60 -18.08
C LYS A 93 -27.70 -13.88 -19.59
N GLU A 94 -26.99 -14.90 -20.03
CA GLU A 94 -26.63 -15.18 -21.42
C GLU A 94 -27.77 -15.55 -22.39
N ASN A 95 -28.98 -15.91 -21.99
CA ASN A 95 -29.87 -16.70 -22.88
C ASN A 95 -31.22 -16.10 -23.24
N GLU A 96 -31.57 -14.84 -22.90
CA GLU A 96 -32.94 -14.35 -23.12
C GLU A 96 -33.02 -13.03 -23.90
N PHE A 97 -31.97 -12.54 -24.55
CA PHE A 97 -31.98 -11.21 -25.16
C PHE A 97 -32.01 -11.27 -26.67
N GLU A 98 -33.12 -10.84 -27.27
CA GLU A 98 -33.25 -10.68 -28.72
C GLU A 98 -32.93 -9.22 -29.12
N SER A 99 -32.49 -9.00 -30.38
CA SER A 99 -32.15 -7.68 -30.91
C SER A 99 -33.34 -6.67 -30.81
N LYS A 100 -34.59 -7.15 -30.83
CA LYS A 100 -35.76 -6.33 -30.58
C LYS A 100 -35.83 -5.79 -29.15
N ASP A 101 -35.31 -6.52 -28.16
CA ASP A 101 -35.29 -6.09 -26.77
C ASP A 101 -34.28 -4.95 -26.56
N PHE A 102 -33.15 -4.99 -27.30
CA PHE A 102 -32.15 -3.91 -27.31
C PHE A 102 -32.77 -2.58 -27.76
N LEU A 103 -33.52 -2.58 -28.86
CA LEU A 103 -34.20 -1.39 -29.38
C LEU A 103 -35.30 -0.87 -28.41
N LEU A 104 -36.02 -1.78 -27.77
CA LEU A 104 -37.03 -1.39 -26.78
C LEU A 104 -36.38 -0.77 -25.54
N GLU A 105 -35.29 -1.33 -25.04
CA GLU A 105 -34.61 -0.84 -23.87
C GLU A 105 -34.02 0.55 -24.08
N THR A 106 -33.38 0.79 -25.21
CA THR A 106 -32.88 2.12 -25.57
C THR A 106 -33.98 3.16 -25.66
N LYS A 107 -35.15 2.77 -26.19
CA LYS A 107 -36.35 3.63 -26.24
C LYS A 107 -36.90 3.96 -24.84
N TYR A 108 -36.93 2.97 -23.93
CA TYR A 108 -37.38 3.19 -22.55
C TYR A 108 -36.43 4.11 -21.78
N LEU A 109 -35.13 3.95 -22.00
CA LEU A 109 -34.13 4.82 -21.40
C LEU A 109 -34.23 6.26 -21.91
N GLU A 110 -34.40 6.46 -23.22
CA GLU A 110 -34.59 7.79 -23.84
C GLU A 110 -35.83 8.50 -23.28
N LEU A 111 -36.97 7.79 -23.20
CA LEU A 111 -38.19 8.32 -22.60
C LEU A 111 -38.01 8.69 -21.13
N SER A 112 -37.27 7.84 -20.37
CA SER A 112 -36.97 8.09 -18.97
C SER A 112 -36.14 9.36 -18.81
N LEU A 113 -35.06 9.52 -19.57
CA LEU A 113 -34.15 10.69 -19.53
C LEU A 113 -34.90 11.98 -19.93
N THR A 114 -35.80 11.89 -20.95
CA THR A 114 -36.64 13.02 -21.35
C THR A 114 -37.57 13.47 -20.21
N GLN A 115 -38.14 12.52 -19.47
CA GLN A 115 -39.02 12.83 -18.33
C GLN A 115 -38.21 13.32 -17.11
N VAL A 116 -37.00 12.81 -16.90
CA VAL A 116 -36.06 13.31 -15.86
C VAL A 116 -35.77 14.80 -16.11
N LYS A 117 -35.50 15.19 -17.36
CA LYS A 117 -35.29 16.60 -17.74
C LYS A 117 -36.53 17.44 -17.44
N LYS A 118 -37.71 16.98 -17.89
CA LYS A 118 -39.01 17.70 -17.72
C LYS A 118 -39.34 17.93 -16.25
N ASN A 119 -39.06 16.97 -15.38
CA ASN A 119 -39.36 17.02 -13.94
C ASN A 119 -38.22 17.59 -13.08
N ASN A 120 -37.08 17.91 -13.66
CA ASN A 120 -35.83 18.30 -12.95
C ASN A 120 -35.48 17.27 -11.86
N ALA A 121 -35.68 15.98 -12.16
CA ALA A 121 -35.47 14.88 -11.23
C ALA A 121 -34.01 14.44 -11.23
N LYS A 122 -33.57 13.74 -10.15
CA LYS A 122 -32.26 13.08 -10.10
C LYS A 122 -32.37 11.68 -10.71
N PHE A 123 -31.38 11.32 -11.52
CA PHE A 123 -31.35 10.05 -12.24
C PHE A 123 -30.10 9.25 -11.85
N SER A 124 -30.29 7.95 -11.63
CA SER A 124 -29.19 7.01 -11.43
C SER A 124 -29.37 5.79 -12.34
N LEU A 125 -28.40 5.58 -13.23
CA LEU A 125 -28.29 4.34 -14.01
C LEU A 125 -27.41 3.36 -13.19
N LEU A 126 -27.93 2.16 -12.93
CA LEU A 126 -27.16 1.07 -12.35
C LEU A 126 -26.72 0.12 -13.45
N THR A 127 -25.44 -0.20 -13.46
CA THR A 127 -24.81 -1.20 -14.34
C THR A 127 -23.91 -2.10 -13.52
N SER A 128 -23.50 -3.24 -14.06
CA SER A 128 -22.60 -4.14 -13.37
C SER A 128 -21.15 -3.63 -13.39
N LEU A 129 -20.45 -3.75 -12.26
CA LEU A 129 -19.02 -3.49 -12.20
C LEU A 129 -18.21 -4.55 -12.99
N ALA A 130 -18.76 -5.76 -13.16
CA ALA A 130 -18.19 -6.82 -14.00
C ALA A 130 -18.19 -6.51 -15.50
N LEU A 131 -18.88 -5.45 -15.94
CA LEU A 131 -19.05 -5.08 -17.35
C LEU A 131 -17.72 -5.02 -18.11
N ASN A 132 -16.71 -4.40 -17.53
CA ASN A 132 -15.41 -4.25 -18.18
C ASN A 132 -14.65 -5.59 -18.27
N ARG A 133 -14.74 -6.43 -17.23
CA ARG A 133 -14.14 -7.78 -17.22
C ARG A 133 -14.73 -8.66 -18.32
N GLU A 134 -16.04 -8.66 -18.45
CA GLU A 134 -16.74 -9.47 -19.48
C GLU A 134 -16.43 -8.97 -20.90
N LEU A 135 -16.29 -7.66 -21.10
CA LEU A 135 -15.84 -7.10 -22.38
C LEU A 135 -14.40 -7.52 -22.71
N ALA A 136 -13.52 -7.59 -21.71
CA ALA A 136 -12.14 -8.01 -21.88
C ALA A 136 -12.02 -9.50 -22.26
N LYS A 137 -12.94 -10.36 -21.84
CA LYS A 137 -12.97 -11.80 -22.19
C LYS A 137 -13.33 -12.07 -23.66
N ARG A 138 -13.74 -11.04 -24.39
CA ARG A 138 -14.20 -11.17 -25.78
C ARG A 138 -13.03 -11.27 -26.76
N THR A 139 -12.98 -12.34 -27.55
CA THR A 139 -12.01 -12.48 -28.62
C THR A 139 -12.61 -12.07 -29.98
N ASN A 140 -11.75 -11.70 -30.95
CA ASN A 140 -12.21 -11.36 -32.31
C ASN A 140 -12.95 -12.52 -33.01
N SER A 141 -12.64 -13.77 -32.67
CA SER A 141 -13.33 -14.95 -33.20
C SER A 141 -14.74 -15.12 -32.60
N ASP A 142 -14.96 -14.68 -31.35
CA ASP A 142 -16.25 -14.84 -30.68
C ASP A 142 -17.27 -13.81 -31.19
N TYR A 143 -16.81 -12.68 -31.70
CA TYR A 143 -17.66 -11.60 -32.19
C TYR A 143 -18.65 -12.04 -33.29
N LEU A 144 -18.22 -12.88 -34.22
CA LEU A 144 -19.02 -13.38 -35.33
C LEU A 144 -19.68 -14.74 -35.02
N SER A 145 -19.09 -15.55 -34.12
CA SER A 145 -19.57 -16.92 -33.82
C SER A 145 -20.60 -16.97 -32.70
N LYS A 146 -20.55 -16.04 -31.71
CA LYS A 146 -21.46 -16.00 -30.56
C LYS A 146 -21.93 -14.56 -30.24
N PRO A 147 -22.52 -13.83 -31.17
CA PRO A 147 -22.88 -12.41 -30.93
C PRO A 147 -23.95 -12.24 -29.84
N SER A 148 -24.80 -13.23 -29.62
CA SER A 148 -25.88 -13.17 -28.61
C SER A 148 -25.37 -13.26 -27.17
N ALA A 149 -24.22 -13.90 -26.96
CA ALA A 149 -23.64 -14.02 -25.61
C ALA A 149 -23.18 -12.69 -25.02
N TYR A 150 -22.95 -11.67 -25.87
CA TYR A 150 -22.41 -10.38 -25.44
C TYR A 150 -23.44 -9.24 -25.55
N SER A 151 -24.64 -9.52 -26.01
CA SER A 151 -25.66 -8.47 -26.25
C SER A 151 -26.06 -7.69 -25.00
N ASN A 152 -26.09 -8.34 -23.84
CA ASN A 152 -26.40 -7.69 -22.56
C ASN A 152 -25.31 -6.71 -22.11
N ILE A 153 -24.05 -7.10 -22.32
CA ILE A 153 -22.87 -6.28 -22.00
C ILE A 153 -22.85 -5.05 -22.89
N GLU A 154 -23.05 -5.22 -24.17
CA GLU A 154 -23.13 -4.15 -25.16
C GLU A 154 -24.30 -3.20 -24.86
N LEU A 155 -25.44 -3.73 -24.43
CA LEU A 155 -26.58 -2.91 -24.02
C LEU A 155 -26.27 -2.02 -22.84
N GLN A 156 -25.71 -2.56 -21.77
CA GLN A 156 -25.33 -1.78 -20.59
C GLN A 156 -24.35 -0.66 -20.98
N LYS A 157 -23.32 -1.00 -21.79
CA LYS A 157 -22.34 -0.02 -22.27
C LYS A 157 -22.94 1.08 -23.13
N TYR A 158 -23.86 0.70 -24.03
CA TYR A 158 -24.57 1.65 -24.84
C TYR A 158 -25.49 2.56 -23.99
N CYS A 159 -26.16 2.02 -22.98
CA CYS A 159 -26.96 2.81 -22.05
C CYS A 159 -26.13 3.81 -21.23
N GLU A 160 -24.94 3.42 -20.78
CA GLU A 160 -23.99 4.35 -20.15
C GLU A 160 -23.64 5.52 -21.09
N THR A 161 -23.35 5.19 -22.36
CA THR A 161 -23.02 6.20 -23.38
C THR A 161 -24.21 7.14 -23.62
N MET A 162 -25.44 6.61 -23.74
CA MET A 162 -26.66 7.41 -23.89
C MET A 162 -26.87 8.39 -22.73
N VAL A 163 -26.67 7.92 -21.47
CA VAL A 163 -26.80 8.79 -20.29
C VAL A 163 -25.76 9.88 -20.28
N ALA A 164 -24.51 9.56 -20.62
CA ALA A 164 -23.43 10.53 -20.70
C ALA A 164 -23.69 11.59 -21.77
N GLU A 165 -24.06 11.16 -22.98
CA GLU A 165 -24.42 12.06 -24.09
C GLU A 165 -25.62 12.96 -23.79
N PHE A 166 -26.69 12.36 -23.22
CA PHE A 166 -27.91 13.10 -22.88
C PHE A 166 -27.63 14.15 -21.78
N LYS A 167 -26.81 13.80 -20.78
CA LYS A 167 -26.36 14.70 -19.71
C LYS A 167 -25.56 15.88 -20.30
N ASP A 168 -24.62 15.63 -21.20
CA ASP A 168 -23.82 16.68 -21.82
C ASP A 168 -24.65 17.65 -22.67
N LYS A 169 -25.63 17.14 -23.40
CA LYS A 169 -26.54 17.96 -24.22
C LYS A 169 -27.60 18.72 -23.44
N THR A 170 -28.00 18.26 -22.27
CA THR A 170 -29.21 18.76 -21.57
C THR A 170 -29.00 19.16 -20.12
N ASP A 171 -27.80 18.94 -19.57
CA ASP A 171 -27.38 19.23 -18.19
C ASP A 171 -28.29 18.61 -17.09
N ILE A 172 -28.91 17.46 -17.34
CA ILE A 172 -29.69 16.74 -16.35
C ILE A 172 -28.85 16.31 -15.14
N ASN A 173 -29.48 16.13 -13.99
CA ASN A 173 -28.81 15.60 -12.79
C ASN A 173 -28.76 14.07 -12.83
N ALA A 174 -27.88 13.53 -13.68
CA ALA A 174 -27.70 12.09 -13.90
C ALA A 174 -26.33 11.61 -13.38
N ARG A 175 -26.24 10.34 -12.99
CA ARG A 175 -25.02 9.60 -12.64
C ARG A 175 -25.14 8.16 -13.06
N ILE A 176 -23.98 7.51 -13.24
CA ILE A 176 -23.86 6.08 -13.52
C ILE A 176 -23.22 5.43 -12.29
N VAL A 177 -23.85 4.41 -11.75
CA VAL A 177 -23.38 3.65 -10.60
C VAL A 177 -23.12 2.21 -11.06
N ARG A 178 -21.84 1.84 -11.15
CA ARG A 178 -21.41 0.48 -11.43
C ARG A 178 -21.32 -0.28 -10.10
N ILE A 179 -22.21 -1.26 -9.93
CA ILE A 179 -22.37 -1.99 -8.68
C ILE A 179 -21.62 -3.34 -8.73
N GLY A 180 -21.00 -3.71 -7.62
CA GLY A 180 -20.39 -5.02 -7.43
C GLY A 180 -21.43 -6.13 -7.24
N THR A 181 -20.99 -7.39 -7.26
CA THR A 181 -21.80 -8.57 -7.03
C THR A 181 -22.37 -8.56 -5.61
N LEU A 182 -23.69 -8.67 -5.50
CA LEU A 182 -24.42 -8.67 -4.23
C LEU A 182 -24.22 -9.97 -3.46
N ILE A 183 -23.95 -9.84 -2.17
CA ILE A 183 -23.94 -10.92 -1.18
C ILE A 183 -24.67 -10.47 0.09
N GLY A 184 -25.22 -11.40 0.87
CA GLY A 184 -25.92 -11.11 2.14
C GLY A 184 -27.07 -12.04 2.43
N SER A 185 -27.73 -11.81 3.54
CA SER A 185 -28.78 -12.68 4.10
C SER A 185 -30.05 -12.81 3.21
N GLY A 186 -30.27 -11.87 2.32
CA GLY A 186 -31.42 -11.90 1.42
C GLY A 186 -31.10 -12.31 -0.02
N VAL A 187 -29.86 -12.66 -0.32
CA VAL A 187 -29.41 -13.10 -1.64
C VAL A 187 -29.45 -14.63 -1.69
N GLU A 188 -30.55 -15.20 -2.20
CA GLU A 188 -30.74 -16.67 -2.27
C GLU A 188 -29.74 -17.37 -3.16
N LYS A 189 -29.37 -16.74 -4.26
CA LYS A 189 -28.36 -17.20 -5.19
C LYS A 189 -27.49 -16.01 -5.62
N VAL A 190 -26.20 -16.12 -5.43
CA VAL A 190 -25.24 -15.12 -5.90
C VAL A 190 -25.20 -15.15 -7.44
N GLU A 191 -25.25 -14.00 -8.08
CA GLU A 191 -25.34 -13.89 -9.55
C GLU A 191 -24.04 -14.26 -10.26
N ASP A 192 -22.89 -13.99 -9.64
CA ASP A 192 -21.60 -14.44 -10.14
C ASP A 192 -21.50 -15.95 -9.99
N GLU A 193 -21.44 -16.65 -11.14
CA GLU A 193 -21.46 -18.12 -11.18
C GLU A 193 -20.24 -18.73 -10.48
N SER A 194 -19.07 -18.12 -10.61
CA SER A 194 -17.87 -18.58 -9.94
C SER A 194 -18.05 -18.53 -8.42
N ILE A 195 -18.54 -17.41 -7.89
CA ILE A 195 -18.80 -17.22 -6.45
C ILE A 195 -19.91 -18.15 -5.97
N HIS A 196 -20.97 -18.30 -6.77
CA HIS A 196 -22.07 -19.23 -6.47
C HIS A 196 -21.56 -20.67 -6.31
N ASN A 197 -20.72 -21.13 -7.24
CA ASN A 197 -20.14 -22.47 -7.20
C ASN A 197 -19.22 -22.66 -6.00
N LEU A 198 -18.35 -21.69 -5.70
CA LEU A 198 -17.49 -21.72 -4.51
C LEU A 198 -18.29 -21.90 -3.22
N ILE A 199 -19.36 -21.12 -3.03
CA ILE A 199 -20.20 -21.19 -1.82
C ILE A 199 -20.99 -22.50 -1.78
N THR A 200 -21.48 -22.95 -2.93
CA THR A 200 -22.19 -24.24 -3.03
C THR A 200 -21.28 -25.40 -2.66
N GLU A 201 -20.07 -25.44 -3.22
CA GLU A 201 -19.09 -26.51 -2.90
C GLU A 201 -18.62 -26.39 -1.45
N ALA A 202 -18.40 -25.18 -0.92
CA ALA A 202 -18.04 -24.96 0.47
C ALA A 202 -19.07 -25.52 1.43
N THR A 203 -20.36 -25.44 1.12
CA THR A 203 -21.48 -25.86 1.99
C THR A 203 -21.90 -27.32 1.79
N GLN A 204 -21.56 -27.94 0.64
CA GLN A 204 -22.06 -29.26 0.25
C GLN A 204 -20.97 -30.29 -0.05
N SER A 205 -19.73 -29.88 -0.23
CA SER A 205 -18.61 -30.73 -0.62
C SER A 205 -17.46 -30.63 0.40
N SER A 206 -16.67 -31.69 0.50
CA SER A 206 -15.42 -31.67 1.26
C SER A 206 -14.29 -30.90 0.58
N GLN A 207 -14.48 -30.47 -0.67
CA GLN A 207 -13.45 -29.82 -1.49
C GLN A 207 -14.08 -28.72 -2.34
N ILE A 208 -13.41 -27.57 -2.40
CA ILE A 208 -13.75 -26.46 -3.31
C ILE A 208 -12.92 -26.59 -4.57
N THR A 209 -13.55 -26.56 -5.75
CA THR A 209 -12.89 -26.64 -7.04
C THR A 209 -12.71 -25.25 -7.64
N ILE A 210 -11.48 -24.89 -7.99
CA ILE A 210 -11.14 -23.67 -8.72
C ILE A 210 -10.74 -24.05 -10.13
N LYS A 211 -11.44 -23.50 -11.12
CA LYS A 211 -11.09 -23.62 -12.53
C LYS A 211 -10.03 -22.58 -12.88
N GLY A 212 -9.02 -22.98 -13.64
CA GLY A 212 -7.89 -22.15 -14.00
C GLY A 212 -6.99 -21.81 -12.81
N ASP A 213 -6.41 -20.61 -12.79
CA ASP A 213 -5.47 -20.19 -11.77
C ASP A 213 -6.13 -19.54 -10.53
N GLY A 214 -7.44 -19.31 -10.57
CA GLY A 214 -8.20 -18.69 -9.49
C GLY A 214 -7.99 -17.20 -9.31
N LEU A 215 -7.48 -16.50 -10.33
CA LEU A 215 -7.12 -15.10 -10.30
C LEU A 215 -8.22 -14.14 -10.74
N ASP A 216 -9.33 -14.66 -11.19
CA ASP A 216 -10.48 -13.83 -11.53
C ASP A 216 -10.86 -12.92 -10.36
N ILE A 217 -10.94 -11.63 -10.64
CA ILE A 217 -11.26 -10.59 -9.66
C ILE A 217 -12.77 -10.45 -9.51
N HIS A 218 -13.24 -10.44 -8.27
CA HIS A 218 -14.64 -10.25 -7.91
C HIS A 218 -14.78 -9.02 -7.02
N ASN A 219 -15.69 -8.13 -7.43
CA ASN A 219 -16.03 -6.94 -6.67
C ASN A 219 -17.33 -7.22 -5.89
N LEU A 220 -17.21 -7.63 -4.65
CA LEU A 220 -18.36 -7.99 -3.80
C LEU A 220 -18.87 -6.79 -3.01
N ILE A 221 -20.16 -6.78 -2.71
CA ILE A 221 -20.79 -5.79 -1.84
C ILE A 221 -21.95 -6.42 -1.07
N GLN A 222 -22.04 -6.11 0.23
CA GLN A 222 -23.19 -6.54 1.03
C GLN A 222 -24.43 -5.71 0.67
N GLU A 223 -25.61 -6.37 0.62
CA GLU A 223 -26.84 -5.78 0.10
C GLU A 223 -27.28 -4.47 0.78
N ASP A 224 -27.19 -4.37 2.12
CA ASP A 224 -27.58 -3.15 2.85
C ASP A 224 -26.59 -2.00 2.58
N ASP A 225 -25.29 -2.30 2.49
CA ASP A 225 -24.26 -1.35 2.11
C ASP A 225 -24.45 -0.84 0.68
N ALA A 226 -24.89 -1.72 -0.22
CA ALA A 226 -25.22 -1.37 -1.61
C ALA A 226 -26.37 -0.38 -1.70
N ILE A 227 -27.47 -0.64 -0.95
CA ILE A 227 -28.61 0.26 -0.90
C ILE A 227 -28.25 1.61 -0.29
N TYR A 228 -27.57 1.59 0.85
CA TYR A 228 -27.14 2.83 1.48
C TYR A 228 -26.24 3.65 0.54
N GLY A 229 -25.32 2.98 -0.16
CA GLY A 229 -24.43 3.61 -1.13
C GLY A 229 -25.22 4.22 -2.31
N LEU A 230 -26.12 3.45 -2.93
CA LEU A 230 -26.94 3.92 -4.04
C LEU A 230 -27.76 5.16 -3.66
N LEU A 231 -28.45 5.13 -2.52
CA LEU A 231 -29.27 6.25 -2.07
C LEU A 231 -28.42 7.48 -1.75
N LYS A 232 -27.31 7.29 -1.06
CA LYS A 232 -26.37 8.37 -0.73
C LYS A 232 -25.81 9.03 -1.99
N LEU A 233 -25.38 8.25 -2.97
CA LEU A 233 -24.88 8.77 -4.24
C LEU A 233 -25.98 9.50 -5.03
N THR A 234 -27.21 9.00 -5.05
CA THR A 234 -28.33 9.64 -5.74
C THR A 234 -28.74 10.95 -5.08
N PHE A 235 -28.78 10.99 -3.75
CA PHE A 235 -29.19 12.20 -3.03
C PHE A 235 -28.11 13.29 -3.02
N SER A 236 -26.85 12.93 -3.13
CA SER A 236 -25.71 13.86 -3.22
C SER A 236 -25.76 14.73 -4.48
N ASN A 237 -25.35 15.98 -4.36
CA ASN A 237 -25.25 16.90 -5.51
C ASN A 237 -23.88 16.83 -6.22
N ASN A 238 -22.83 16.45 -5.50
CA ASN A 238 -21.47 16.35 -6.01
C ASN A 238 -21.21 15.09 -6.87
N THR A 239 -22.23 14.29 -7.14
CA THR A 239 -22.17 13.09 -7.99
C THR A 239 -22.79 13.30 -9.37
N LYS A 240 -23.24 14.53 -9.68
CA LYS A 240 -23.83 14.88 -10.98
C LYS A 240 -22.79 14.71 -12.10
N GLY A 241 -23.11 13.89 -13.09
CA GLY A 241 -22.25 13.64 -14.24
C GLY A 241 -21.17 12.60 -14.04
N GLU A 242 -21.09 11.98 -12.86
CA GLU A 242 -20.04 11.04 -12.52
C GLU A 242 -20.41 9.59 -12.87
N VAL A 243 -19.38 8.80 -13.18
CA VAL A 243 -19.42 7.33 -13.23
C VAL A 243 -18.73 6.83 -11.97
N ILE A 244 -19.40 6.03 -11.14
CA ILE A 244 -18.95 5.72 -9.77
C ILE A 244 -18.98 4.21 -9.55
N SER A 245 -17.89 3.63 -9.02
CA SER A 245 -17.84 2.23 -8.57
C SER A 245 -18.41 2.10 -7.16
N LEU A 246 -19.39 1.23 -6.99
CA LEU A 246 -20.02 0.92 -5.70
C LEU A 246 -19.80 -0.56 -5.36
N ALA A 247 -18.74 -0.84 -4.65
CA ALA A 247 -18.34 -2.16 -4.18
C ALA A 247 -17.47 -2.02 -2.91
N ASN A 248 -17.10 -3.12 -2.28
CA ASN A 248 -16.08 -3.09 -1.23
C ASN A 248 -14.79 -2.47 -1.76
N LYS A 249 -14.05 -1.81 -0.87
CA LYS A 249 -12.82 -1.09 -1.25
C LYS A 249 -11.74 -2.01 -1.81
N ASN A 250 -11.74 -3.27 -1.38
CA ASN A 250 -10.76 -4.28 -1.79
C ASN A 250 -11.38 -5.19 -2.84
N ASP A 251 -10.63 -5.48 -3.88
CA ASP A 251 -10.94 -6.51 -4.86
C ASP A 251 -10.53 -7.89 -4.29
N TYR A 252 -11.32 -8.93 -4.61
CA TYR A 252 -11.10 -10.27 -4.12
C TYR A 252 -10.98 -11.24 -5.30
N THR A 253 -9.96 -12.10 -5.28
CA THR A 253 -9.84 -13.16 -6.28
C THR A 253 -10.70 -14.36 -5.90
N THR A 254 -11.06 -15.19 -6.89
CA THR A 254 -11.72 -16.49 -6.67
C THR A 254 -11.02 -17.28 -5.57
N LEU A 255 -9.70 -17.34 -5.63
CA LEU A 255 -8.86 -18.02 -4.67
C LEU A 255 -8.97 -17.44 -3.25
N SER A 256 -8.99 -16.11 -3.11
CA SER A 256 -9.11 -15.48 -1.79
C SER A 256 -10.44 -15.75 -1.13
N ILE A 257 -11.49 -15.76 -1.94
CA ILE A 257 -12.84 -16.07 -1.45
C ILE A 257 -12.91 -17.54 -1.03
N ALA A 258 -12.35 -18.46 -1.84
CA ALA A 258 -12.28 -19.88 -1.48
C ALA A 258 -11.56 -20.12 -0.16
N TYR A 259 -10.44 -19.44 0.08
CA TYR A 259 -9.75 -19.52 1.38
C TYR A 259 -10.58 -18.95 2.53
N LYS A 260 -11.27 -17.83 2.32
CA LYS A 260 -12.19 -17.30 3.33
C LYS A 260 -13.29 -18.30 3.69
N LEU A 261 -13.84 -19.00 2.68
CA LEU A 261 -14.84 -20.04 2.90
C LEU A 261 -14.30 -21.21 3.72
N LEU A 262 -13.05 -21.66 3.48
CA LEU A 262 -12.41 -22.69 4.30
C LEU A 262 -12.18 -22.25 5.76
N GLU A 263 -11.85 -20.95 5.97
CA GLU A 263 -11.64 -20.41 7.31
C GLU A 263 -12.90 -20.37 8.16
N LEU A 264 -14.07 -20.30 7.53
CA LEU A 264 -15.37 -20.18 8.19
C LEU A 264 -15.96 -21.54 8.62
N ASN A 265 -15.14 -22.62 8.70
CA ASN A 265 -15.57 -23.95 9.13
C ASN A 265 -16.77 -24.49 8.34
N THR A 266 -16.77 -24.31 7.04
CA THR A 266 -17.71 -24.94 6.13
C THR A 266 -17.47 -26.45 5.99
N GLU A 267 -18.27 -27.15 5.20
CA GLU A 267 -18.03 -28.59 4.92
C GLU A 267 -16.70 -28.82 4.18
N ALA A 268 -16.25 -27.85 3.39
CA ALA A 268 -15.01 -27.96 2.61
C ALA A 268 -13.77 -27.90 3.51
N GLN A 269 -12.80 -28.77 3.24
CA GLN A 269 -11.54 -28.90 3.97
C GLN A 269 -10.31 -28.62 3.12
N SER A 270 -10.45 -28.56 1.78
CA SER A 270 -9.36 -28.34 0.84
C SER A 270 -9.82 -27.64 -0.43
N ILE A 271 -8.87 -27.08 -1.18
CA ILE A 271 -9.07 -26.50 -2.50
C ILE A 271 -8.38 -27.41 -3.52
N ARG A 272 -9.07 -27.69 -4.63
CA ARG A 272 -8.56 -28.38 -5.81
C ARG A 272 -8.54 -27.42 -6.99
N PHE A 273 -7.49 -27.46 -7.78
CA PHE A 273 -7.42 -26.77 -9.06
C PHE A 273 -7.71 -27.72 -10.22
N GLU A 274 -8.50 -27.26 -11.15
CA GLU A 274 -8.77 -27.95 -12.43
C GLU A 274 -8.32 -27.06 -13.57
N ASP A 275 -7.71 -27.67 -14.61
CA ASP A 275 -7.35 -26.92 -15.82
C ASP A 275 -8.63 -26.38 -16.49
N ASP A 276 -8.60 -25.10 -16.86
CA ASP A 276 -9.66 -24.50 -17.66
C ASP A 276 -9.19 -24.47 -19.13
N PRO A 277 -9.75 -25.32 -20.01
CA PRO A 277 -9.34 -25.35 -21.41
C PRO A 277 -9.73 -24.07 -22.18
N ASP A 278 -10.66 -23.27 -21.62
CA ASP A 278 -11.09 -21.98 -22.18
C ASP A 278 -10.31 -20.80 -21.57
N GLU A 279 -9.37 -21.06 -20.66
CA GLU A 279 -8.52 -20.02 -20.05
C GLU A 279 -7.62 -19.39 -21.12
N LYS A 280 -8.12 -18.36 -21.72
CA LYS A 280 -7.34 -17.49 -22.60
C LYS A 280 -6.83 -16.33 -21.75
N TYR A 281 -5.52 -16.19 -21.64
CA TYR A 281 -4.88 -15.04 -21.05
C TYR A 281 -5.40 -13.77 -21.72
N LEU A 282 -6.27 -13.06 -21.04
CA LEU A 282 -6.90 -11.87 -21.56
C LEU A 282 -6.08 -10.66 -21.14
N ILE A 283 -5.67 -9.93 -22.14
CA ILE A 283 -5.07 -8.60 -21.99
C ILE A 283 -6.11 -7.72 -21.26
N GLN A 284 -5.83 -7.33 -20.02
CA GLN A 284 -6.71 -6.54 -19.17
C GLN A 284 -6.74 -5.04 -19.55
N ASP A 285 -6.35 -4.68 -20.78
CA ASP A 285 -6.11 -3.29 -21.23
C ASP A 285 -7.37 -2.41 -21.37
N ILE A 286 -8.56 -2.88 -21.00
CA ILE A 286 -9.80 -2.12 -21.17
C ILE A 286 -10.45 -1.70 -19.84
N TYR A 287 -9.75 -1.88 -18.72
CA TYR A 287 -10.27 -1.43 -17.43
C TYR A 287 -10.09 0.07 -17.26
N VAL A 288 -11.14 0.85 -17.50
CA VAL A 288 -11.21 2.25 -17.09
C VAL A 288 -11.77 2.28 -15.66
N PRO A 289 -10.94 2.48 -14.62
CA PRO A 289 -11.43 2.48 -13.26
C PRO A 289 -12.35 3.68 -13.04
N ALA A 290 -13.60 3.41 -12.67
CA ALA A 290 -14.49 4.46 -12.17
C ALA A 290 -14.08 4.84 -10.73
N PRO A 291 -14.14 6.13 -10.33
CA PRO A 291 -13.87 6.55 -8.96
C PRO A 291 -14.74 5.77 -7.97
N HIS A 292 -14.10 5.25 -6.93
CA HIS A 292 -14.79 4.52 -5.87
C HIS A 292 -15.76 5.43 -5.09
N ALA A 293 -16.91 4.91 -4.67
CA ALA A 293 -17.93 5.63 -3.92
C ALA A 293 -17.41 6.30 -2.63
N GLY A 294 -16.31 5.81 -2.07
CA GLY A 294 -15.60 6.41 -0.95
C GLY A 294 -15.17 7.87 -1.18
N LYS A 295 -14.87 8.25 -2.41
CA LYS A 295 -14.58 9.65 -2.80
C LYS A 295 -15.76 10.59 -2.49
N TYR A 296 -16.98 10.05 -2.49
CA TYR A 296 -18.22 10.80 -2.23
C TYR A 296 -18.75 10.56 -0.81
N GLY A 297 -17.89 10.09 0.09
CA GLY A 297 -18.17 9.91 1.52
C GLY A 297 -18.99 8.65 1.86
N TRP A 298 -19.06 7.66 0.96
CA TRP A 298 -19.61 6.35 1.28
C TRP A 298 -18.50 5.41 1.74
N ASN A 299 -18.76 4.66 2.82
CA ASN A 299 -17.88 3.57 3.26
C ASN A 299 -18.75 2.37 3.61
N PRO A 300 -18.34 1.14 3.24
CA PRO A 300 -19.05 -0.06 3.65
C PRO A 300 -19.03 -0.18 5.18
N GLN A 301 -20.15 -0.56 5.75
CA GLN A 301 -20.31 -0.80 7.20
C GLN A 301 -20.05 -2.27 7.54
N MET A 302 -20.25 -3.15 6.57
CA MET A 302 -20.10 -4.60 6.72
C MET A 302 -18.75 -5.08 6.19
N THR A 303 -18.06 -5.91 6.96
CA THR A 303 -16.82 -6.58 6.49
C THR A 303 -17.19 -7.71 5.52
N LEU A 304 -16.28 -8.06 4.59
CA LEU A 304 -16.49 -9.20 3.69
C LEU A 304 -16.79 -10.49 4.47
N GLU A 305 -16.08 -10.72 5.55
CA GLU A 305 -16.24 -11.92 6.38
C GLU A 305 -17.66 -12.04 6.95
N LYS A 306 -18.21 -10.95 7.49
CA LYS A 306 -19.60 -10.94 7.97
C LYS A 306 -20.60 -11.15 6.84
N ALA A 307 -20.39 -10.52 5.69
CA ALA A 307 -21.25 -10.68 4.53
C ALA A 307 -21.22 -12.11 3.97
N LEU A 308 -20.04 -12.77 3.96
CA LEU A 308 -19.91 -14.18 3.61
C LEU A 308 -20.58 -15.10 4.64
N ILE A 309 -20.47 -14.81 5.91
CA ILE A 309 -21.16 -15.57 6.97
C ILE A 309 -22.68 -15.53 6.73
N GLU A 310 -23.24 -14.36 6.48
CA GLU A 310 -24.66 -14.23 6.15
C GLU A 310 -25.02 -15.04 4.89
N GLN A 311 -24.22 -14.96 3.86
CA GLN A 311 -24.44 -15.68 2.60
C GLN A 311 -24.36 -17.20 2.77
N ILE A 312 -23.36 -17.70 3.50
CA ILE A 312 -23.19 -19.12 3.82
C ILE A 312 -24.40 -19.65 4.58
N GLN A 313 -24.92 -18.89 5.57
CA GLN A 313 -26.12 -19.26 6.31
C GLN A 313 -27.29 -19.47 5.37
N VAL A 314 -27.52 -18.59 4.40
CA VAL A 314 -28.58 -18.74 3.39
C VAL A 314 -28.44 -20.05 2.61
N TYR A 315 -27.22 -20.43 2.24
CA TYR A 315 -26.98 -21.68 1.49
C TYR A 315 -27.21 -22.91 2.38
N TYR A 316 -26.86 -22.87 3.66
CA TYR A 316 -27.16 -23.96 4.60
C TYR A 316 -28.67 -24.09 4.88
N ASP A 317 -29.36 -22.95 5.03
CA ASP A 317 -30.82 -22.93 5.22
C ASP A 317 -31.55 -23.50 3.99
N ASN A 318 -31.08 -23.20 2.78
CA ASN A 318 -31.64 -23.74 1.54
C ASN A 318 -31.53 -25.26 1.41
N ILE A 319 -30.53 -25.87 2.05
CA ILE A 319 -30.35 -27.35 2.07
C ILE A 319 -30.86 -27.99 3.38
N ASN A 320 -31.54 -27.23 4.25
CA ASN A 320 -32.04 -27.65 5.57
C ASN A 320 -30.95 -28.27 6.47
N LYS A 321 -29.74 -27.73 6.45
CA LYS A 321 -28.64 -28.09 7.35
C LYS A 321 -28.42 -27.00 8.39
N SER A 322 -28.15 -27.38 9.63
CA SER A 322 -27.70 -26.43 10.66
C SER A 322 -26.19 -26.17 10.54
N TRP A 323 -25.79 -24.92 10.61
CA TRP A 323 -24.39 -24.50 10.64
C TRP A 323 -24.10 -23.79 11.98
N ASP A 324 -23.13 -24.29 12.73
CA ASP A 324 -22.79 -23.75 14.06
C ASP A 324 -21.49 -22.92 13.98
N ILE A 325 -21.61 -21.61 14.11
CA ILE A 325 -20.52 -20.63 14.08
C ILE A 325 -19.77 -20.59 15.44
N SER A 326 -20.35 -21.08 16.53
CA SER A 326 -19.82 -20.93 17.89
C SER A 326 -18.49 -21.67 18.12
N SER A 327 -18.12 -22.60 17.24
CA SER A 327 -16.86 -23.34 17.34
C SER A 327 -15.62 -22.54 16.93
N THR A 328 -15.77 -21.36 16.34
CA THR A 328 -14.68 -20.52 15.82
C THR A 328 -14.14 -19.53 16.86
N GLN A 329 -14.91 -19.16 17.87
CA GLN A 329 -14.53 -18.14 18.87
C GLN A 329 -13.99 -18.67 20.20
N GLU A 330 -14.05 -19.98 20.50
CA GLU A 330 -13.69 -20.52 21.82
C GLU A 330 -12.37 -21.27 21.95
N LYS A 331 -11.41 -21.13 21.04
CA LYS A 331 -10.09 -21.81 21.13
C LYS A 331 -8.93 -20.99 21.72
N GLU A 332 -9.21 -19.87 22.39
CA GLU A 332 -8.15 -19.07 23.01
C GLU A 332 -7.99 -19.21 24.54
N SER A 333 -8.52 -20.21 25.20
CA SER A 333 -8.14 -20.41 26.58
C SER A 333 -8.27 -21.86 27.03
N LYS A 334 -7.18 -22.63 26.95
CA LYS A 334 -6.80 -23.64 27.94
C LYS A 334 -5.39 -24.16 27.66
N LYS A 335 -4.43 -23.59 28.37
CA LYS A 335 -3.11 -24.21 28.59
C LYS A 335 -3.28 -25.44 29.48
N THR A 336 -2.93 -26.60 28.96
CA THR A 336 -2.67 -27.77 29.83
C THR A 336 -1.30 -28.34 29.49
N THR A 337 -0.42 -28.24 30.45
CA THR A 337 0.93 -28.85 30.48
C THR A 337 0.83 -30.36 30.40
N THR A 338 1.49 -30.97 29.41
CA THR A 338 1.75 -32.41 29.43
C THR A 338 3.22 -32.70 29.05
N LYS A 339 3.82 -33.53 29.90
CA LYS A 339 5.23 -33.92 29.87
C LYS A 339 5.64 -34.65 28.59
N VAL A 340 6.83 -34.31 28.13
CA VAL A 340 7.57 -34.94 27.05
C VAL A 340 7.88 -36.38 27.35
N THR A 341 7.50 -37.30 26.46
CA THR A 341 8.08 -38.66 26.39
C THR A 341 8.78 -38.86 25.05
N LYS A 342 10.08 -39.07 25.12
CA LYS A 342 10.95 -39.35 23.97
C LYS A 342 10.68 -40.78 23.41
N THR A 343 10.87 -40.88 22.08
CA THR A 343 11.21 -42.07 21.31
C THR A 343 10.16 -43.16 21.12
N LYS A 344 9.36 -43.07 20.08
CA LYS A 344 8.67 -44.20 19.45
C LYS A 344 8.92 -44.37 17.97
N LEU A 345 9.50 -43.40 17.28
CA LEU A 345 9.72 -43.48 15.83
C LEU A 345 10.93 -44.37 15.49
N GLY A 346 12.01 -44.33 16.27
CA GLY A 346 13.18 -45.18 16.08
C GLY A 346 12.89 -46.66 16.35
N GLU A 347 12.08 -46.97 17.36
CA GLU A 347 11.63 -48.33 17.67
C GLU A 347 10.64 -48.86 16.62
N PHE A 348 9.82 -48.00 16.01
CA PHE A 348 8.86 -48.39 14.98
C PHE A 348 9.57 -48.78 13.69
N ILE A 349 10.60 -48.04 13.25
CA ILE A 349 11.38 -48.37 12.06
C ILE A 349 12.18 -49.65 12.29
N HIS A 350 12.73 -49.87 13.51
CA HIS A 350 13.46 -51.10 13.85
C HIS A 350 12.54 -52.33 13.90
N LYS A 351 11.31 -52.20 14.38
CA LYS A 351 10.29 -53.25 14.36
C LYS A 351 9.74 -53.60 12.98
N LEU A 352 9.73 -52.67 12.04
CA LEU A 352 9.30 -52.90 10.64
C LEU A 352 10.36 -53.60 9.80
N THR A 353 11.64 -53.50 10.15
CA THR A 353 12.75 -54.11 9.39
C THR A 353 13.15 -55.51 9.87
N GLU A 354 12.83 -55.91 11.13
CA GLU A 354 13.12 -57.24 11.66
C GLU A 354 12.45 -58.40 10.89
N PRO A 355 11.17 -58.30 10.45
CA PRO A 355 10.56 -59.43 9.72
C PRO A 355 11.19 -59.71 8.38
N ILE A 356 11.80 -58.72 7.72
CA ILE A 356 12.35 -58.88 6.36
C ILE A 356 13.71 -59.59 6.38
N ARG A 357 14.46 -59.56 7.49
CA ARG A 357 15.75 -60.22 7.63
C ARG A 357 15.68 -61.73 7.88
N LYS A 358 14.46 -62.28 8.17
CA LYS A 358 14.27 -63.70 8.52
C LYS A 358 13.65 -64.57 7.39
N ILE A 359 13.48 -64.02 6.19
CA ILE A 359 13.01 -64.83 5.05
C ILE A 359 14.19 -65.62 4.47
N LYS A 360 14.45 -66.75 4.99
CA LYS A 360 15.27 -67.80 4.34
C LYS A 360 14.44 -68.42 3.20
N ILE A 361 14.86 -68.14 1.93
CA ILE A 361 14.27 -68.76 0.76
C ILE A 361 14.69 -70.26 0.76
N HIS A 362 13.78 -71.12 1.19
CA HIS A 362 13.92 -72.56 0.97
C HIS A 362 13.36 -72.89 -0.40
N ARG A 363 14.22 -73.27 -1.35
CA ARG A 363 13.79 -73.93 -2.61
C ARG A 363 13.33 -75.36 -2.26
N GLY A 364 12.01 -75.53 -2.15
CA GLY A 364 11.34 -76.79 -2.06
C GLY A 364 10.18 -76.82 -3.04
N ASN A 365 10.22 -77.77 -4.00
CA ASN A 365 9.13 -78.10 -4.89
C ASN A 365 7.91 -78.58 -4.10
N SER A 366 6.92 -77.75 -3.91
CA SER A 366 5.60 -78.14 -3.42
C SER A 366 4.52 -77.39 -4.20
N ARG A 367 3.58 -78.14 -4.79
CA ARG A 367 2.34 -77.66 -5.39
C ARG A 367 1.60 -76.78 -4.43
N LEU A 368 1.58 -75.47 -4.73
CA LEU A 368 0.86 -74.47 -3.95
C LEU A 368 -0.63 -74.79 -3.89
N SER A 369 -1.16 -75.02 -2.70
CA SER A 369 -2.59 -75.15 -2.47
C SER A 369 -3.31 -73.83 -2.85
N LYS A 370 -4.59 -73.89 -3.31
CA LYS A 370 -5.40 -72.72 -3.62
C LYS A 370 -5.37 -71.63 -2.52
N LYS A 371 -5.26 -72.06 -1.22
CA LYS A 371 -5.09 -71.14 -0.08
C LYS A 371 -3.70 -70.47 -0.03
N GLY A 372 -2.64 -71.13 -0.52
CA GLY A 372 -1.29 -70.54 -0.60
C GLY A 372 -1.19 -69.48 -1.70
N ILE A 373 -1.81 -69.75 -2.86
CA ILE A 373 -1.89 -68.75 -3.97
C ILE A 373 -2.68 -67.54 -3.54
N LEU A 374 -3.82 -67.69 -2.84
CA LEU A 374 -4.63 -66.58 -2.34
C LEU A 374 -3.87 -65.70 -1.32
N LYS A 375 -3.15 -66.35 -0.37
CA LYS A 375 -2.28 -65.62 0.58
C LYS A 375 -1.16 -64.87 -0.16
N SER A 376 -0.52 -65.48 -1.16
CA SER A 376 0.53 -64.79 -1.93
C SER A 376 -0.02 -63.58 -2.71
N ILE A 377 -1.20 -63.71 -3.32
CA ILE A 377 -1.88 -62.62 -4.02
C ILE A 377 -2.24 -61.49 -3.04
N ILE A 378 -2.85 -61.81 -1.88
CA ILE A 378 -3.18 -60.83 -0.86
C ILE A 378 -1.93 -60.11 -0.35
N THR A 379 -0.84 -60.86 -0.09
CA THR A 379 0.42 -60.24 0.33
C THR A 379 1.02 -59.31 -0.74
N SER A 380 0.98 -59.74 -2.00
CA SER A 380 1.46 -58.91 -3.13
C SER A 380 0.60 -57.68 -3.32
N VAL A 381 -0.72 -57.77 -3.19
CA VAL A 381 -1.65 -56.63 -3.21
C VAL A 381 -1.39 -55.66 -2.07
N LEU A 382 -1.16 -56.20 -0.83
CA LEU A 382 -0.81 -55.37 0.34
C LEU A 382 0.54 -54.69 0.18
N ILE A 383 1.55 -55.37 -0.38
CA ILE A 383 2.86 -54.74 -0.67
C ILE A 383 2.72 -53.68 -1.77
N ALA A 384 1.95 -53.95 -2.83
CA ALA A 384 1.68 -52.97 -3.88
C ALA A 384 0.91 -51.77 -3.35
N ALA A 385 -0.11 -51.98 -2.52
CA ALA A 385 -0.85 -50.92 -1.85
C ALA A 385 0.05 -50.11 -0.90
N PHE A 386 0.87 -50.77 -0.08
CA PHE A 386 1.84 -50.09 0.78
C PHE A 386 2.87 -49.27 -0.04
N SER A 387 3.36 -49.82 -1.13
CA SER A 387 4.28 -49.10 -2.01
C SER A 387 3.62 -47.89 -2.67
N TYR A 388 2.37 -47.99 -3.07
CA TYR A 388 1.63 -46.91 -3.71
C TYR A 388 1.18 -45.83 -2.72
N PHE A 389 0.62 -46.22 -1.57
CA PHE A 389 0.06 -45.25 -0.61
C PHE A 389 1.06 -44.73 0.42
N VAL A 390 2.24 -45.33 0.57
CA VAL A 390 3.24 -44.91 1.57
C VAL A 390 4.59 -44.61 0.94
N ILE A 391 5.19 -45.53 0.20
CA ILE A 391 6.56 -45.35 -0.33
C ILE A 391 6.60 -44.31 -1.43
N TYR A 392 5.69 -44.42 -2.40
CA TYR A 392 5.66 -43.50 -3.56
C TYR A 392 5.44 -42.02 -3.16
N PRO A 393 4.48 -41.66 -2.28
CA PRO A 393 4.33 -40.28 -1.82
C PRO A 393 5.54 -39.74 -1.04
N ILE A 394 6.15 -40.57 -0.19
CA ILE A 394 7.35 -40.17 0.57
C ILE A 394 8.52 -39.89 -0.38
N LEU A 395 8.78 -40.77 -1.33
CA LEU A 395 9.84 -40.57 -2.34
C LEU A 395 9.56 -39.33 -3.21
N GLY A 396 8.32 -39.17 -3.65
CA GLY A 396 7.88 -38.00 -4.42
C GLY A 396 8.16 -36.69 -3.70
N THR A 397 7.84 -36.65 -2.40
CA THR A 397 8.09 -35.46 -1.55
C THR A 397 9.58 -35.18 -1.39
N VAL A 398 10.40 -36.19 -1.11
CA VAL A 398 11.86 -36.03 -0.92
C VAL A 398 12.56 -35.56 -2.21
N ILE A 399 12.22 -36.14 -3.35
CA ILE A 399 12.79 -35.78 -4.66
C ILE A 399 12.35 -34.36 -5.02
N GLY A 400 11.06 -34.03 -4.85
CA GLY A 400 10.52 -32.69 -5.11
C GLY A 400 11.21 -31.61 -4.29
N LEU A 401 11.41 -31.82 -2.98
CA LEU A 401 12.12 -30.88 -2.10
C LEU A 401 13.59 -30.66 -2.53
N SER A 402 14.26 -31.72 -3.00
CA SER A 402 15.64 -31.61 -3.49
C SER A 402 15.72 -30.76 -4.77
N VAL A 403 14.80 -30.94 -5.70
CA VAL A 403 14.73 -30.13 -6.95
C VAL A 403 14.39 -28.67 -6.63
N ILE A 404 13.43 -28.44 -5.74
CA ILE A 404 13.07 -27.08 -5.31
C ILE A 404 14.27 -26.36 -4.71
N ASN A 405 14.99 -27.00 -3.79
CA ASN A 405 16.16 -26.39 -3.15
C ASN A 405 17.27 -26.04 -4.16
N SER A 406 17.53 -26.92 -5.15
CA SER A 406 18.50 -26.61 -6.21
C SER A 406 18.04 -25.48 -7.13
N SER A 407 16.75 -25.43 -7.47
CA SER A 407 16.18 -24.37 -8.31
C SER A 407 16.16 -23.01 -7.60
N ILE A 408 15.85 -22.96 -6.30
CA ILE A 408 15.94 -21.75 -5.49
C ILE A 408 17.39 -21.22 -5.44
N LYS A 409 18.37 -22.12 -5.26
CA LYS A 409 19.78 -21.74 -5.28
C LYS A 409 20.21 -21.14 -6.62
N LEU A 410 19.77 -21.71 -7.74
CA LEU A 410 20.05 -21.20 -9.08
C LEU A 410 19.34 -19.87 -9.34
N LEU A 411 18.08 -19.72 -8.89
CA LEU A 411 17.36 -18.45 -8.97
C LEU A 411 18.07 -17.36 -8.18
N SER A 412 18.49 -17.63 -6.94
CA SER A 412 19.19 -16.62 -6.12
C SER A 412 20.52 -16.15 -6.71
N GLN A 413 21.16 -16.97 -7.54
CA GLN A 413 22.38 -16.63 -8.26
C GLN A 413 22.13 -15.87 -9.57
N ASN A 414 20.96 -16.02 -10.17
CA ASN A 414 20.66 -15.54 -11.53
C ASN A 414 19.54 -14.48 -11.58
N VAL A 415 18.89 -14.16 -10.46
CA VAL A 415 17.76 -13.19 -10.42
C VAL A 415 18.16 -11.84 -11.04
N PHE A 416 19.39 -11.41 -10.79
CA PHE A 416 19.92 -10.13 -11.30
C PHE A 416 20.57 -10.24 -12.70
N ASN A 417 20.82 -11.46 -13.21
CA ASN A 417 21.39 -11.67 -14.53
C ASN A 417 20.28 -11.77 -15.59
N SER A 418 19.56 -10.73 -15.86
CA SER A 418 18.58 -10.47 -16.96
C SER A 418 18.21 -11.63 -17.94
N ASN A 419 18.48 -12.89 -17.59
CA ASN A 419 18.13 -14.08 -18.37
C ASN A 419 16.74 -14.59 -17.91
N THR A 420 15.71 -13.93 -18.42
CA THR A 420 14.29 -14.24 -18.14
C THR A 420 13.93 -15.70 -18.44
N ASP A 421 14.48 -16.27 -19.51
CA ASP A 421 14.18 -17.66 -19.90
C ASP A 421 14.71 -18.65 -18.86
N SER A 422 15.93 -18.42 -18.36
CA SER A 422 16.50 -19.25 -17.29
C SER A 422 15.70 -19.14 -15.99
N ASN A 423 15.31 -17.93 -15.61
CA ASN A 423 14.52 -17.67 -14.39
C ASN A 423 13.14 -18.32 -14.47
N ASN A 424 12.42 -18.14 -15.59
CA ASN A 424 11.14 -18.77 -15.84
C ASN A 424 11.23 -20.29 -15.83
N GLN A 425 12.30 -20.86 -16.39
CA GLN A 425 12.52 -22.32 -16.35
C GLN A 425 12.73 -22.83 -14.91
N GLN A 426 13.46 -22.10 -14.06
CA GLN A 426 13.64 -22.52 -12.67
C GLN A 426 12.34 -22.39 -11.87
N ILE A 427 11.58 -21.31 -12.07
CA ILE A 427 10.27 -21.10 -11.43
C ILE A 427 9.32 -22.23 -11.82
N SER A 428 9.21 -22.55 -13.11
CA SER A 428 8.36 -23.66 -13.57
C SER A 428 8.77 -25.02 -12.96
N LYS A 429 10.07 -25.25 -12.74
CA LYS A 429 10.54 -26.45 -12.02
C LYS A 429 10.08 -26.43 -10.56
N ILE A 430 10.10 -25.27 -9.89
CA ILE A 430 9.63 -25.16 -8.50
C ILE A 430 8.12 -25.40 -8.44
N GLU A 431 7.33 -24.75 -9.30
CA GLU A 431 5.87 -24.91 -9.38
C GLU A 431 5.48 -26.38 -9.60
N ASN A 432 6.04 -27.02 -10.62
CA ASN A 432 5.75 -28.44 -10.94
C ASN A 432 6.11 -29.39 -9.78
N ASN A 433 7.18 -29.08 -9.04
CA ASN A 433 7.56 -29.92 -7.90
C ASN A 433 6.72 -29.63 -6.65
N LEU A 434 6.29 -28.39 -6.42
CA LEU A 434 5.33 -28.07 -5.35
C LEU A 434 3.98 -28.76 -5.60
N THR A 435 3.47 -28.72 -6.82
CA THR A 435 2.24 -29.43 -7.22
C THR A 435 2.38 -30.92 -7.00
N ARG A 436 3.52 -31.52 -7.41
CA ARG A 436 3.80 -32.93 -7.19
C ARG A 436 3.89 -33.31 -5.71
N ILE A 437 4.51 -32.45 -4.88
CA ILE A 437 4.58 -32.66 -3.43
C ILE A 437 3.19 -32.57 -2.83
N SER A 438 2.38 -31.58 -3.22
CA SER A 438 1.01 -31.39 -2.75
C SER A 438 0.16 -32.63 -3.03
N GLY A 439 0.13 -33.11 -4.27
CA GLY A 439 -0.61 -34.30 -4.63
C GLY A 439 -0.10 -35.58 -3.93
N SER A 440 1.22 -35.70 -3.72
CA SER A 440 1.80 -36.79 -2.95
C SER A 440 1.39 -36.73 -1.47
N PHE A 441 1.35 -35.54 -0.91
CA PHE A 441 1.03 -35.29 0.49
C PHE A 441 -0.46 -35.49 0.78
N GLU A 442 -1.35 -35.07 -0.12
CA GLU A 442 -2.80 -35.32 -0.02
C GLU A 442 -3.12 -36.82 0.14
N ASN A 443 -2.45 -37.67 -0.64
CA ASN A 443 -2.58 -39.13 -0.54
C ASN A 443 -2.12 -39.70 0.81
N MET A 444 -1.40 -38.91 1.63
CA MET A 444 -0.92 -39.32 2.95
C MET A 444 -1.87 -38.89 4.10
N GLY A 445 -2.92 -38.11 3.85
CA GLY A 445 -3.79 -37.53 4.90
C GLY A 445 -4.40 -38.58 5.81
N TRP A 446 -4.82 -39.71 5.29
CA TRP A 446 -5.34 -40.84 6.07
C TRP A 446 -4.32 -41.37 7.10
N MET A 447 -3.03 -41.40 6.76
CA MET A 447 -1.95 -41.82 7.64
C MET A 447 -1.84 -40.91 8.87
N PHE A 448 -1.81 -39.60 8.65
CA PHE A 448 -1.75 -38.64 9.74
C PHE A 448 -2.98 -38.71 10.67
N SER A 449 -4.16 -39.00 10.11
CA SER A 449 -5.38 -39.21 10.89
C SER A 449 -5.29 -40.47 11.77
N VAL A 450 -4.81 -41.59 11.23
CA VAL A 450 -4.62 -42.84 11.96
C VAL A 450 -3.62 -42.69 13.12
N PHE A 451 -2.56 -41.86 12.92
CA PHE A 451 -1.55 -41.62 13.95
C PHE A 451 -1.87 -40.43 14.85
N GLY A 452 -3.06 -39.85 14.82
CA GLY A 452 -3.48 -38.72 15.64
C GLY A 452 -2.70 -37.45 15.38
N LYS A 453 -2.15 -37.29 14.16
CA LYS A 453 -1.34 -36.13 13.74
C LYS A 453 -2.03 -35.22 12.70
N LYS A 454 -3.35 -35.14 12.76
CA LYS A 454 -4.16 -34.35 11.83
C LYS A 454 -3.77 -32.85 11.84
N SER A 455 -3.41 -32.30 13.03
CA SER A 455 -2.94 -30.90 13.13
C SER A 455 -1.66 -30.66 12.33
N LEU A 456 -0.67 -31.56 12.46
CA LEU A 456 0.59 -31.47 11.69
C LEU A 456 0.33 -31.56 10.19
N TYR A 457 -0.59 -32.44 9.76
CA TYR A 457 -1.00 -32.52 8.36
C TYR A 457 -1.59 -31.20 7.85
N ASN A 458 -2.53 -30.62 8.60
CA ASN A 458 -3.17 -29.36 8.24
C ASN A 458 -2.15 -28.21 8.16
N ASP A 459 -1.25 -28.11 9.13
CA ASP A 459 -0.24 -27.05 9.14
C ASP A 459 0.79 -27.23 8.02
N PHE A 460 1.16 -28.47 7.68
CA PHE A 460 2.03 -28.71 6.51
C PHE A 460 1.33 -28.39 5.19
N SER A 461 0.04 -28.73 5.05
CA SER A 461 -0.76 -28.36 3.89
C SER A 461 -0.81 -26.83 3.72
N LYS A 462 -0.99 -26.07 4.82
CA LYS A 462 -0.91 -24.60 4.79
C LYS A 462 0.46 -24.10 4.32
N VAL A 463 1.56 -24.73 4.77
CA VAL A 463 2.91 -24.37 4.27
C VAL A 463 3.04 -24.59 2.76
N LEU A 464 2.55 -25.72 2.26
CA LEU A 464 2.59 -26.03 0.82
C LEU A 464 1.79 -25.00 0.02
N THR A 465 0.57 -24.71 0.45
CA THR A 465 -0.29 -23.73 -0.19
C THR A 465 0.34 -22.33 -0.18
N ALA A 466 0.83 -21.87 0.97
CA ALA A 466 1.52 -20.59 1.06
C ALA A 466 2.75 -20.54 0.15
N SER A 467 3.49 -21.66 0.05
CA SER A 467 4.65 -21.74 -0.86
C SER A 467 4.23 -21.63 -2.33
N GLN A 468 3.13 -22.27 -2.74
CA GLN A 468 2.60 -22.15 -4.09
C GLN A 468 2.22 -20.70 -4.40
N GLN A 469 1.49 -20.03 -3.49
CA GLN A 469 1.12 -18.62 -3.66
C GLN A 469 2.36 -17.71 -3.73
N SER A 470 3.35 -17.95 -2.87
CA SER A 470 4.61 -17.18 -2.90
C SER A 470 5.37 -17.35 -4.21
N VAL A 471 5.40 -18.55 -4.79
CA VAL A 471 6.11 -18.81 -6.06
C VAL A 471 5.39 -18.16 -7.23
N GLN A 472 4.07 -18.26 -7.29
CA GLN A 472 3.27 -17.62 -8.33
C GLN A 472 3.32 -16.09 -8.21
N GLY A 473 3.20 -15.56 -6.99
CA GLY A 473 3.41 -14.13 -6.73
C GLY A 473 4.81 -13.67 -7.13
N GLY A 474 5.83 -14.45 -6.82
CA GLY A 474 7.21 -14.19 -7.21
C GLY A 474 7.43 -14.20 -8.72
N LYS A 475 6.79 -15.09 -9.45
CA LYS A 475 6.81 -15.11 -10.93
C LYS A 475 6.24 -13.81 -11.50
N LEU A 476 5.05 -13.45 -11.08
CA LEU A 476 4.39 -12.21 -11.52
C LEU A 476 5.21 -10.97 -11.16
N LEU A 477 5.82 -10.97 -9.97
CA LEU A 477 6.71 -9.89 -9.55
C LEU A 477 7.93 -9.77 -10.47
N LEU A 478 8.57 -10.88 -10.83
CA LEU A 478 9.70 -10.88 -11.78
C LEU A 478 9.28 -10.39 -13.17
N GLU A 479 8.11 -10.80 -13.65
CA GLU A 479 7.56 -10.28 -14.91
C GLU A 479 7.25 -8.79 -14.84
N ALA A 480 6.67 -8.34 -13.74
CA ALA A 480 6.33 -6.93 -13.53
C ALA A 480 7.58 -6.03 -13.39
N THR A 481 8.65 -6.54 -12.78
CA THR A 481 9.91 -5.80 -12.59
C THR A 481 10.82 -5.82 -13.82
N TYR A 482 10.56 -6.68 -14.79
CA TYR A 482 11.40 -6.83 -15.99
C TYR A 482 11.61 -5.53 -16.77
N PRO A 483 10.58 -4.69 -17.06
CA PRO A 483 10.79 -3.43 -17.76
C PRO A 483 11.72 -2.48 -17.01
N LEU A 484 11.62 -2.41 -15.67
CA LEU A 484 12.52 -1.60 -14.85
C LEU A 484 13.95 -2.14 -14.90
N SER A 485 14.14 -3.45 -14.87
CA SER A 485 15.47 -4.06 -14.97
C SER A 485 16.12 -3.78 -16.33
N MET A 486 15.34 -3.79 -17.42
CA MET A 486 15.81 -3.43 -18.75
C MET A 486 16.12 -1.94 -18.85
N TYR A 487 15.26 -1.09 -18.29
CA TYR A 487 15.52 0.35 -18.20
C TYR A 487 16.86 0.62 -17.49
N ILE A 488 17.09 0.03 -16.32
CA ILE A 488 18.36 0.20 -15.59
C ILE A 488 19.55 -0.34 -16.38
N LYS A 489 19.41 -1.51 -17.00
CA LYS A 489 20.49 -2.15 -17.77
C LYS A 489 20.91 -1.37 -19.01
N ASP A 490 19.91 -0.85 -19.73
CA ASP A 490 20.14 -0.14 -20.99
C ASP A 490 20.31 1.37 -20.77
N PHE A 491 20.11 1.83 -19.53
CA PHE A 491 20.21 3.25 -19.18
C PHE A 491 21.64 3.76 -19.45
N LYS A 492 21.79 4.44 -20.56
CA LYS A 492 22.98 5.21 -20.90
C LYS A 492 22.58 6.68 -20.89
N PRO A 493 23.16 7.50 -20.03
CA PRO A 493 22.85 8.92 -20.10
C PRO A 493 23.37 9.47 -21.41
N ALA A 494 22.49 10.11 -22.12
CA ALA A 494 22.90 11.02 -23.16
C ALA A 494 23.38 12.33 -22.51
N ILE A 495 24.44 12.27 -21.71
CA ILE A 495 25.18 13.49 -21.33
C ILE A 495 26.09 13.86 -22.53
N THR A 496 25.45 14.18 -23.63
CA THR A 496 26.05 14.98 -24.69
C THR A 496 25.25 16.26 -24.68
N PHE A 497 25.89 17.34 -24.29
CA PHE A 497 25.37 18.70 -24.39
C PHE A 497 25.14 19.13 -25.86
N ASP A 498 25.05 18.19 -26.77
CA ASP A 498 24.82 18.39 -28.19
C ASP A 498 23.37 18.01 -28.53
N GLU A 499 22.56 19.01 -28.86
CA GLU A 499 21.14 18.88 -29.27
C GLU A 499 20.94 18.00 -30.52
N SER A 500 22.03 17.53 -31.14
CA SER A 500 22.03 16.82 -32.42
C SER A 500 22.00 15.28 -32.31
N VAL A 501 21.94 14.67 -31.10
CA VAL A 501 21.92 13.21 -30.98
C VAL A 501 20.48 12.68 -31.08
N PRO A 502 20.11 11.97 -32.16
CA PRO A 502 18.75 11.42 -32.29
C PRO A 502 18.55 10.15 -31.50
N SER A 503 17.46 10.08 -30.72
CA SER A 503 16.49 8.96 -30.66
C SER A 503 16.82 7.65 -29.96
N THR A 504 17.51 7.62 -28.84
CA THR A 504 17.32 6.51 -27.86
C THR A 504 16.15 6.76 -26.89
N THR A 505 15.56 7.93 -26.92
CA THR A 505 14.43 8.38 -26.06
C THR A 505 13.21 7.48 -26.15
N ARG A 506 12.96 6.86 -27.30
CA ARG A 506 11.77 6.04 -27.51
C ARG A 506 11.83 4.74 -26.72
N GLU A 507 12.99 4.09 -26.69
CA GLU A 507 13.17 2.80 -25.99
C GLU A 507 13.04 2.95 -24.46
N TYR A 508 13.59 4.03 -23.87
CA TYR A 508 13.48 4.28 -22.44
C TYR A 508 12.05 4.65 -22.02
N ARG A 509 11.38 5.45 -22.82
CA ARG A 509 9.96 5.76 -22.63
C ARG A 509 9.12 4.48 -22.69
N ASP A 510 9.35 3.62 -23.68
CA ASP A 510 8.66 2.34 -23.86
C ASP A 510 8.85 1.41 -22.62
N TYR A 511 10.05 1.36 -22.02
CA TYR A 511 10.27 0.60 -20.78
C TYR A 511 9.47 1.18 -19.60
N LEU A 512 9.47 2.49 -19.43
CA LEU A 512 8.77 3.16 -18.34
C LEU A 512 7.24 3.07 -18.51
N GLU A 513 6.72 3.18 -19.72
CA GLU A 513 5.31 2.97 -20.04
C GLU A 513 4.89 1.53 -19.69
N LYS A 514 5.71 0.52 -20.03
CA LYS A 514 5.48 -0.88 -19.67
C LYS A 514 5.49 -1.14 -18.16
N ILE A 515 6.16 -0.33 -17.35
CA ILE A 515 6.04 -0.41 -15.88
C ILE A 515 4.60 -0.10 -15.47
N GLY A 516 3.98 0.93 -16.05
CA GLY A 516 2.57 1.27 -15.81
C GLY A 516 1.62 0.18 -16.31
N GLU A 517 1.86 -0.35 -17.51
CA GLU A 517 1.07 -1.43 -18.10
C GLU A 517 1.11 -2.74 -17.28
N ASN A 518 2.26 -3.08 -16.68
CA ASN A 518 2.42 -4.26 -15.84
C ASN A 518 1.91 -4.10 -14.40
N ARG A 519 1.29 -2.97 -14.06
CA ARG A 519 0.77 -2.70 -12.71
C ARG A 519 -0.19 -3.78 -12.21
N TYR A 520 -1.03 -4.32 -13.08
CA TYR A 520 -1.93 -5.41 -12.73
C TYR A 520 -1.21 -6.69 -12.27
N LYS A 521 -0.09 -7.07 -12.94
CA LYS A 521 0.74 -8.21 -12.50
C LYS A 521 1.32 -7.97 -11.11
N LEU A 522 1.67 -6.73 -10.83
CA LEU A 522 2.22 -6.33 -9.55
C LEU A 522 1.17 -6.33 -8.43
N GLU A 523 -0.05 -5.89 -8.74
CA GLU A 523 -1.17 -5.98 -7.82
C GLU A 523 -1.50 -7.43 -7.47
N GLU A 524 -1.52 -8.29 -8.47
CA GLU A 524 -1.71 -9.73 -8.27
C GLU A 524 -0.56 -10.36 -7.49
N ALA A 525 0.70 -10.04 -7.81
CA ALA A 525 1.87 -10.52 -7.07
C ALA A 525 1.78 -10.13 -5.58
N SER A 526 1.46 -8.86 -5.31
CA SER A 526 1.26 -8.34 -3.95
C SER A 526 0.17 -9.13 -3.22
N TYR A 527 -0.97 -9.33 -3.87
CA TYR A 527 -2.08 -10.07 -3.29
C TYR A 527 -1.71 -11.52 -2.92
N ARG A 528 -1.06 -12.25 -3.84
CA ARG A 528 -0.64 -13.65 -3.59
C ARG A 528 0.37 -13.77 -2.46
N ILE A 529 1.32 -12.86 -2.40
CA ILE A 529 2.35 -12.85 -1.34
C ILE A 529 1.72 -12.50 0.01
N THR A 530 0.79 -11.54 0.05
CA THR A 530 0.02 -11.21 1.26
C THR A 530 -0.81 -12.41 1.72
N LEU A 531 -1.51 -13.08 0.81
CA LEU A 531 -2.27 -14.28 1.11
C LEU A 531 -1.37 -15.38 1.70
N ALA A 532 -0.21 -15.61 1.08
CA ALA A 532 0.78 -16.56 1.62
C ALA A 532 1.16 -16.23 3.06
N ASN A 533 1.39 -14.95 3.36
CA ASN A 533 1.72 -14.50 4.70
C ASN A 533 0.58 -14.70 5.70
N GLU A 534 -0.66 -14.41 5.32
CA GLU A 534 -1.83 -14.64 6.18
C GLU A 534 -2.00 -16.13 6.50
N ILE A 535 -1.79 -17.01 5.52
CA ILE A 535 -1.79 -18.47 5.74
C ILE A 535 -0.67 -18.86 6.71
N LEU A 536 0.55 -18.34 6.50
CA LEU A 536 1.72 -18.64 7.32
C LEU A 536 1.60 -18.13 8.78
N LYS A 537 0.92 -17.00 9.01
CA LYS A 537 0.65 -16.47 10.36
C LYS A 537 -0.15 -17.46 11.22
N LYS A 538 -1.09 -18.19 10.61
CA LYS A 538 -1.99 -19.15 11.28
C LYS A 538 -1.37 -20.53 11.55
N ILE A 539 -0.09 -20.71 11.28
CA ILE A 539 0.62 -21.97 11.49
C ILE A 539 1.20 -22.01 12.90
N ASP A 540 0.87 -23.05 13.64
CA ASP A 540 1.55 -23.35 14.91
C ASP A 540 2.91 -24.02 14.64
N ILE A 541 4.00 -23.28 14.84
CA ILE A 541 5.37 -23.75 14.64
C ILE A 541 5.66 -24.97 15.55
N ASN A 542 5.04 -25.05 16.74
CA ASN A 542 5.27 -26.14 17.67
C ASN A 542 4.64 -27.47 17.22
N SER A 543 3.72 -27.44 16.23
CA SER A 543 3.17 -28.66 15.62
C SER A 543 4.21 -29.42 14.82
N PHE A 544 5.27 -28.74 14.35
CA PHE A 544 6.33 -29.32 13.52
C PHE A 544 7.44 -29.97 14.34
N PRO A 545 8.11 -31.03 13.80
CA PRO A 545 9.34 -31.55 14.37
C PRO A 545 10.43 -30.49 14.45
N LYS A 546 11.23 -30.48 15.52
CA LYS A 546 12.29 -29.48 15.76
C LYS A 546 13.21 -29.23 14.57
N ILE A 547 13.56 -30.28 13.82
CA ILE A 547 14.44 -30.21 12.64
C ILE A 547 13.82 -29.42 11.47
N THR A 548 12.50 -29.22 11.44
CA THR A 548 11.78 -28.49 10.39
C THR A 548 11.30 -27.10 10.84
N GLN A 549 11.27 -26.85 12.16
CA GLN A 549 10.81 -25.55 12.70
C GLN A 549 11.61 -24.37 12.15
N GLU A 550 12.94 -24.46 12.15
CA GLU A 550 13.81 -23.39 11.62
C GLU A 550 13.52 -23.09 10.13
N LYS A 551 13.20 -24.12 9.34
CA LYS A 551 12.87 -23.94 7.92
C LYS A 551 11.53 -23.23 7.75
N VAL A 552 10.53 -23.56 8.56
CA VAL A 552 9.21 -22.91 8.54
C VAL A 552 9.34 -21.45 8.99
N ILE A 553 10.15 -21.16 10.00
CA ILE A 553 10.45 -19.79 10.44
C ILE A 553 11.08 -19.00 9.29
N LYS A 554 12.08 -19.58 8.60
CA LYS A 554 12.75 -18.92 7.47
C LYS A 554 11.79 -18.66 6.30
N ILE A 555 10.86 -19.57 6.03
CA ILE A 555 9.81 -19.34 5.01
C ILE A 555 8.93 -18.15 5.40
N LYS A 556 8.51 -18.06 6.67
CA LYS A 556 7.72 -16.93 7.19
C LYS A 556 8.46 -15.60 7.02
N GLU A 557 9.73 -15.55 7.38
CA GLU A 557 10.59 -14.35 7.26
C GLU A 557 10.76 -13.93 5.80
N LEU A 558 11.08 -14.87 4.91
CA LEU A 558 11.24 -14.61 3.48
C LEU A 558 9.94 -14.11 2.85
N SER A 559 8.80 -14.71 3.19
CA SER A 559 7.50 -14.30 2.68
C SER A 559 7.14 -12.89 3.15
N LYS A 560 7.43 -12.55 4.41
CA LYS A 560 7.23 -11.18 4.94
C LYS A 560 8.13 -10.16 4.24
N THR A 561 9.39 -10.49 3.99
CA THR A 561 10.31 -9.63 3.24
C THR A 561 9.83 -9.42 1.80
N ALA A 562 9.36 -10.48 1.13
CA ALA A 562 8.81 -10.41 -0.21
C ALA A 562 7.55 -9.53 -0.25
N GLU A 563 6.67 -9.61 0.75
CA GLU A 563 5.49 -8.75 0.88
C GLU A 563 5.88 -7.27 0.96
N SER A 564 6.81 -6.95 1.86
CA SER A 564 7.29 -5.57 2.02
C SER A 564 7.90 -5.02 0.73
N ALA A 565 8.77 -5.80 0.07
CA ALA A 565 9.41 -5.41 -1.18
C ALA A 565 8.38 -5.22 -2.32
N THR A 566 7.41 -6.12 -2.43
CA THR A 566 6.37 -6.05 -3.47
C THR A 566 5.48 -4.83 -3.26
N ASN A 567 5.08 -4.55 -2.02
CA ASN A 567 4.26 -3.38 -1.71
C ASN A 567 5.01 -2.08 -1.96
N THR A 568 6.30 -2.01 -1.60
CA THR A 568 7.15 -0.85 -1.90
C THR A 568 7.27 -0.64 -3.42
N TYR A 569 7.50 -1.69 -4.19
CA TYR A 569 7.58 -1.59 -5.64
C TYR A 569 6.23 -1.17 -6.25
N LYS A 570 5.12 -1.74 -5.76
CA LYS A 570 3.76 -1.34 -6.17
C LYS A 570 3.50 0.16 -5.94
N GLU A 571 3.86 0.67 -4.78
CA GLU A 571 3.73 2.10 -4.47
C GLU A 571 4.60 2.94 -5.41
N THR A 572 5.83 2.50 -5.66
CA THR A 572 6.79 3.22 -6.52
C THR A 572 6.33 3.29 -7.97
N THR A 573 5.78 2.22 -8.54
CA THR A 573 5.29 2.21 -9.93
C THR A 573 4.13 3.15 -10.18
N ALA A 574 3.44 3.60 -9.13
CA ALA A 574 2.34 4.55 -9.26
C ALA A 574 2.79 5.95 -9.70
N PHE A 575 4.04 6.31 -9.46
CA PHE A 575 4.56 7.65 -9.76
C PHE A 575 5.89 7.65 -10.53
N LEU A 576 6.61 6.52 -10.56
CA LEU A 576 7.95 6.45 -11.16
C LEU A 576 8.01 6.92 -12.63
N PRO A 577 7.09 6.50 -13.52
CA PRO A 577 7.08 7.00 -14.90
C PRO A 577 6.90 8.52 -14.97
N GLU A 578 6.07 9.08 -14.11
CA GLU A 578 5.74 10.51 -14.09
C GLU A 578 6.95 11.33 -13.62
N ILE A 579 7.58 10.96 -12.50
CA ILE A 579 8.77 11.68 -12.01
C ILE A 579 10.01 11.48 -12.89
N LEU A 580 10.03 10.47 -13.76
CA LEU A 580 11.05 10.27 -14.78
C LEU A 580 10.70 10.91 -16.13
N GLY A 581 9.66 11.74 -16.16
CA GLY A 581 9.36 12.59 -17.31
C GLY A 581 8.81 11.85 -18.53
N VAL A 582 8.06 10.76 -18.33
CA VAL A 582 7.43 10.00 -19.43
C VAL A 582 6.35 10.83 -20.12
N THR A 583 5.50 11.49 -19.36
CA THR A 583 4.39 12.30 -19.86
C THR A 583 4.84 13.71 -20.21
N GLU A 584 5.50 14.37 -19.26
CA GLU A 584 5.99 15.74 -19.35
C GLU A 584 7.39 15.81 -18.76
N ARG A 585 8.24 16.74 -19.30
CA ARG A 585 9.57 16.98 -18.74
C ARG A 585 9.45 17.37 -17.27
N GLN A 586 10.27 16.73 -16.43
CA GLN A 586 10.36 17.01 -15.01
C GLN A 586 11.66 17.74 -14.69
N ARG A 587 11.60 18.73 -13.81
CA ARG A 587 12.76 19.53 -13.41
C ARG A 587 12.91 19.60 -11.91
N TYR A 588 14.07 19.21 -11.41
CA TYR A 588 14.38 19.10 -10.00
C TYR A 588 15.48 20.05 -9.60
N LEU A 589 15.24 20.83 -8.55
CA LEU A 589 16.26 21.61 -7.88
C LEU A 589 17.04 20.69 -6.95
N VAL A 590 18.36 20.68 -7.08
CA VAL A 590 19.27 19.94 -6.18
C VAL A 590 20.04 20.96 -5.34
N LEU A 591 19.93 20.89 -4.03
CA LEU A 591 20.66 21.73 -3.07
C LEU A 591 21.79 20.90 -2.44
N LEU A 592 23.04 21.27 -2.73
CA LEU A 592 24.22 20.68 -2.11
C LEU A 592 24.56 21.43 -0.83
N GLN A 593 24.50 20.72 0.29
CA GLN A 593 24.57 21.30 1.63
C GLN A 593 25.82 20.85 2.39
N ASN A 594 26.30 21.70 3.27
CA ASN A 594 27.40 21.37 4.19
C ASN A 594 26.88 21.34 5.62
N GLU A 595 26.64 20.14 6.15
CA GLU A 595 26.12 19.89 7.48
C GLU A 595 27.10 20.28 8.61
N SER A 596 28.38 20.53 8.29
CA SER A 596 29.33 21.09 9.29
C SER A 596 28.97 22.50 9.71
N GLU A 597 28.12 23.18 8.92
CA GLU A 597 27.44 24.44 9.23
C GLU A 597 25.93 24.22 9.09
N ILE A 598 25.35 23.64 10.12
CA ILE A 598 23.98 23.12 10.06
C ILE A 598 22.94 24.20 9.79
N ARG A 599 21.95 23.87 8.97
CA ARG A 599 20.73 24.63 8.68
C ARG A 599 19.53 23.70 8.78
N SER A 600 18.33 24.26 8.67
CA SER A 600 17.10 23.50 8.96
C SER A 600 16.91 22.23 8.10
N THR A 601 17.29 22.27 6.82
CA THR A 601 17.14 21.13 5.89
C THR A 601 18.42 20.32 5.68
N GLY A 602 19.46 20.53 6.51
CA GLY A 602 20.70 19.73 6.45
C GLY A 602 21.93 20.58 6.71
N GLY A 603 22.19 21.63 5.93
CA GLY A 603 23.37 22.45 6.12
C GLY A 603 23.38 23.74 5.30
N TRP A 604 24.47 24.45 5.37
CA TRP A 604 24.71 25.61 4.50
C TRP A 604 24.67 25.20 3.04
N ILE A 605 23.86 25.88 2.24
CA ILE A 605 23.80 25.63 0.79
C ILE A 605 25.08 26.15 0.15
N THR A 606 25.90 25.25 -0.39
CA THR A 606 27.16 25.59 -1.03
C THR A 606 27.04 25.75 -2.51
N SER A 607 26.17 24.96 -3.13
CA SER A 607 25.92 24.94 -4.56
C SER A 607 24.48 24.50 -4.81
N TYR A 608 23.97 24.84 -5.97
CA TYR A 608 22.67 24.36 -6.43
C TYR A 608 22.79 23.80 -7.85
N GLY A 609 21.92 22.87 -8.17
CA GLY A 609 21.85 22.30 -9.51
C GLY A 609 20.39 22.21 -9.98
N ILE A 610 20.21 22.08 -11.29
CA ILE A 610 18.95 21.76 -11.92
C ILE A 610 19.15 20.52 -12.76
N VAL A 611 18.31 19.52 -12.51
CA VAL A 611 18.28 18.25 -13.26
C VAL A 611 16.95 18.19 -13.98
N GLY A 612 16.99 18.19 -15.34
CA GLY A 612 15.81 18.00 -16.17
C GLY A 612 15.77 16.59 -16.72
N ILE A 613 14.64 15.90 -16.51
CA ILE A 613 14.42 14.52 -16.98
C ILE A 613 13.25 14.52 -17.97
N GLU A 614 13.44 13.88 -19.12
CA GLU A 614 12.42 13.72 -20.15
C GLU A 614 12.52 12.33 -20.78
N GLY A 615 11.39 11.61 -20.83
CA GLY A 615 11.32 10.25 -21.35
C GLY A 615 12.29 9.27 -20.66
N GLY A 616 12.53 9.44 -19.34
CA GLY A 616 13.47 8.63 -18.58
C GLY A 616 14.95 8.99 -18.74
N GLN A 617 15.28 10.10 -19.41
CA GLN A 617 16.67 10.51 -19.65
C GLN A 617 16.96 11.88 -19.02
N ILE A 618 18.17 12.04 -18.48
CA ILE A 618 18.65 13.35 -18.04
C ILE A 618 18.94 14.18 -19.29
N ARG A 619 18.17 15.26 -19.49
CA ARG A 619 18.28 16.19 -20.62
C ARG A 619 18.86 17.54 -20.25
N GLU A 620 18.82 17.88 -18.97
CA GLU A 620 19.41 19.10 -18.42
C GLU A 620 20.18 18.72 -17.16
N LEU A 621 21.43 19.16 -17.10
CA LEU A 621 22.25 19.10 -15.91
C LEU A 621 22.98 20.43 -15.78
N PHE A 622 22.61 21.21 -14.77
CA PHE A 622 23.23 22.49 -14.46
C PHE A 622 23.67 22.47 -12.99
N VAL A 623 24.84 22.94 -12.72
CA VAL A 623 25.38 23.12 -11.35
C VAL A 623 26.10 24.45 -11.28
N ASP A 624 25.84 25.22 -10.21
CA ASP A 624 26.54 26.48 -9.96
C ASP A 624 26.76 26.73 -8.47
N ASP A 625 27.70 27.59 -8.15
CA ASP A 625 27.97 28.03 -6.80
C ASP A 625 26.86 28.97 -6.31
N ILE A 626 26.45 28.84 -5.07
CA ILE A 626 25.35 29.66 -4.51
C ILE A 626 25.73 31.16 -4.45
N TYR A 627 27.00 31.49 -4.25
CA TYR A 627 27.44 32.89 -4.24
C TYR A 627 27.37 33.54 -5.62
N ASN A 628 27.57 32.76 -6.71
CA ASN A 628 27.36 33.25 -8.07
C ASN A 628 25.89 33.59 -8.30
N ALA A 629 25.00 32.76 -7.83
CA ALA A 629 23.55 33.01 -7.87
C ALA A 629 23.18 34.28 -7.11
N ASP A 630 23.55 34.37 -5.84
CA ASP A 630 23.28 35.56 -5.00
C ASP A 630 23.91 36.84 -5.57
N GLY A 631 25.14 36.73 -6.10
CA GLY A 631 25.84 37.83 -6.77
C GLY A 631 25.10 38.32 -8.02
N THR A 632 24.68 37.38 -8.89
CA THR A 632 23.91 37.67 -10.10
C THR A 632 22.61 38.38 -9.81
N LEU A 633 21.83 37.87 -8.86
CA LEU A 633 20.54 38.47 -8.44
C LEU A 633 20.76 39.89 -7.89
N ARG A 634 21.80 40.08 -7.10
CA ARG A 634 22.15 41.41 -6.56
C ARG A 634 22.54 42.42 -7.64
N VAL A 635 23.33 41.96 -8.62
CA VAL A 635 23.70 42.79 -9.79
C VAL A 635 22.47 43.16 -10.62
N GLN A 636 21.52 42.25 -10.77
CA GLN A 636 20.24 42.48 -11.43
C GLN A 636 19.29 43.40 -10.63
N GLY A 637 19.68 43.84 -9.43
CA GLY A 637 18.88 44.66 -8.56
C GLY A 637 17.71 43.94 -7.85
N LYS A 638 17.70 42.59 -7.91
CA LYS A 638 16.69 41.79 -7.19
C LYS A 638 16.88 41.86 -5.70
N ARG A 639 15.79 42.03 -4.97
CA ARG A 639 15.77 42.08 -3.50
C ARG A 639 14.58 41.30 -3.00
N TYR A 640 14.78 40.47 -2.03
CA TYR A 640 13.77 39.60 -1.43
C TYR A 640 13.66 39.87 0.07
N SER A 641 12.43 39.95 0.56
CA SER A 641 12.17 40.05 1.99
C SER A 641 12.24 38.68 2.64
N PRO A 642 13.01 38.50 3.71
CA PRO A 642 13.04 37.24 4.44
C PRO A 642 11.70 36.97 5.12
N PRO A 643 11.38 35.73 5.46
CA PRO A 643 10.27 35.42 6.37
C PRO A 643 10.35 36.23 7.65
N GLU A 644 9.21 36.71 8.18
CA GLU A 644 9.17 37.59 9.37
C GLU A 644 9.88 36.93 10.56
N SER A 645 9.70 35.60 10.75
CA SER A 645 10.39 34.86 11.81
C SER A 645 11.91 34.93 11.67
N MET A 646 12.42 34.78 10.43
CA MET A 646 13.85 34.86 10.13
C MET A 646 14.42 36.27 10.31
N SER A 647 13.71 37.28 9.80
CA SER A 647 14.10 38.68 9.98
C SER A 647 14.24 39.05 11.44
N LYS A 648 13.26 38.71 12.27
CA LYS A 648 13.29 38.94 13.71
C LYS A 648 14.37 38.18 14.46
N ALA A 649 14.60 36.95 14.05
CA ALA A 649 15.58 36.03 14.65
C ALA A 649 17.03 36.47 14.39
N LEU A 650 17.35 36.77 13.14
CA LEU A 650 18.71 37.04 12.66
C LEU A 650 19.02 38.54 12.48
N GLY A 651 18.02 39.39 12.55
CA GLY A 651 18.19 40.86 12.36
C GLY A 651 18.52 41.22 10.89
N ILE A 652 18.10 40.40 9.91
CA ILE A 652 18.37 40.61 8.48
C ILE A 652 17.14 41.20 7.79
N ASN A 653 17.38 42.06 6.80
CA ASN A 653 16.32 42.73 6.02
C ASN A 653 16.31 42.28 4.55
N GLU A 654 17.30 41.52 4.13
CA GLU A 654 17.44 41.02 2.77
C GLU A 654 17.63 39.49 2.81
N TRP A 655 16.86 38.80 1.98
CA TRP A 655 16.94 37.34 1.85
C TRP A 655 17.77 36.96 0.65
N SER A 656 18.69 36.04 0.80
CA SER A 656 19.53 35.50 -0.26
C SER A 656 19.14 34.04 -0.54
N PHE A 657 19.43 33.57 -1.73
CA PHE A 657 19.18 32.18 -2.12
C PHE A 657 19.95 31.18 -1.22
N SER A 658 21.16 31.55 -0.80
CA SER A 658 21.96 30.77 0.16
C SER A 658 21.28 30.55 1.53
N LEU A 659 20.25 31.31 1.87
CA LEU A 659 19.51 31.25 3.13
C LEU A 659 18.07 30.72 2.95
N VAL A 660 17.72 30.22 1.76
CA VAL A 660 16.35 29.84 1.42
C VAL A 660 15.79 28.70 2.29
N ASN A 661 16.67 27.88 2.87
CA ASN A 661 16.33 26.72 3.70
C ASN A 661 16.11 27.04 5.19
N TRP A 662 15.47 28.22 5.48
CA TRP A 662 15.08 28.60 6.84
C TRP A 662 14.05 27.65 7.44
N SER A 663 12.99 27.30 6.71
CA SER A 663 12.01 26.33 7.19
C SER A 663 12.62 24.92 7.23
N PRO A 664 12.36 24.13 8.29
CA PRO A 664 12.72 22.72 8.30
C PRO A 664 11.81 21.87 7.40
N ASP A 665 10.71 22.43 6.89
CA ASP A 665 9.87 21.80 5.88
C ASP A 665 10.45 22.00 4.48
N LEU A 666 10.83 20.90 3.84
CA LEU A 666 11.48 20.94 2.54
C LEU A 666 10.55 21.40 1.41
N ALA A 667 9.24 21.17 1.52
CA ALA A 667 8.28 21.69 0.55
C ALA A 667 8.21 23.22 0.58
N GLU A 668 8.30 23.85 1.75
CA GLU A 668 8.39 25.30 1.89
C GLU A 668 9.70 25.84 1.29
N THR A 669 10.82 25.14 1.50
CA THR A 669 12.11 25.48 0.86
C THR A 669 12.01 25.40 -0.65
N ARG A 670 11.33 24.42 -1.24
CA ARG A 670 11.08 24.32 -2.69
C ARG A 670 10.32 25.54 -3.21
N ILE A 671 9.18 25.84 -2.57
CA ILE A 671 8.33 26.98 -2.96
C ILE A 671 9.13 28.30 -2.88
N ALA A 672 9.88 28.50 -1.82
CA ALA A 672 10.72 29.67 -1.66
C ALA A 672 11.82 29.78 -2.72
N SER A 673 12.39 28.65 -3.13
CA SER A 673 13.46 28.58 -4.16
C SER A 673 12.97 28.94 -5.56
N GLU A 674 11.70 28.68 -5.89
CA GLU A 674 11.14 28.88 -7.25
C GLU A 674 11.33 30.32 -7.74
N GLN A 675 11.15 31.32 -6.87
CA GLN A 675 11.33 32.72 -7.22
C GLN A 675 12.79 33.06 -7.54
N PHE A 676 13.74 32.55 -6.74
CA PHE A 676 15.17 32.79 -6.98
C PHE A 676 15.62 32.15 -8.29
N VAL A 677 15.23 30.89 -8.52
CA VAL A 677 15.55 30.13 -9.76
C VAL A 677 14.95 30.79 -10.99
N SER A 678 13.71 31.29 -10.91
CA SER A 678 13.05 32.04 -11.97
C SER A 678 13.78 33.33 -12.32
N ASP A 679 14.15 34.11 -11.31
CA ASP A 679 14.86 35.38 -11.51
C ASP A 679 16.30 35.18 -11.99
N LEU A 680 16.91 34.02 -11.77
CA LEU A 680 18.18 33.61 -12.38
C LEU A 680 18.03 33.20 -13.86
N GLY A 681 16.81 33.25 -14.42
CA GLY A 681 16.55 32.85 -15.82
C GLY A 681 16.59 31.31 -16.02
N LYS A 682 16.43 30.54 -14.96
CA LYS A 682 16.46 29.06 -15.03
C LYS A 682 15.07 28.43 -15.06
N GLY A 683 14.01 29.23 -15.30
CA GLY A 683 12.62 28.77 -15.33
C GLY A 683 11.96 28.74 -13.95
N ASN A 684 10.65 28.54 -13.94
CA ASN A 684 9.81 28.51 -12.71
C ASN A 684 9.00 27.22 -12.57
N ASP A 685 9.38 26.18 -13.26
CA ASP A 685 8.69 24.90 -13.41
C ASP A 685 9.40 23.78 -12.64
N LEU A 686 9.69 24.02 -11.36
CA LEU A 686 10.30 23.00 -10.51
C LEU A 686 9.27 21.97 -10.03
N ASP A 687 9.51 20.70 -10.37
CA ASP A 687 8.65 19.56 -9.99
C ASP A 687 9.07 18.89 -8.67
N GLY A 688 10.19 19.34 -8.11
CA GLY A 688 10.65 18.90 -6.80
C GLY A 688 11.97 19.52 -6.39
N VAL A 689 12.34 19.23 -5.13
CA VAL A 689 13.64 19.59 -4.56
C VAL A 689 14.29 18.37 -3.93
N ILE A 690 15.59 18.26 -4.10
CA ILE A 690 16.44 17.21 -3.53
C ILE A 690 17.53 17.91 -2.72
N THR A 691 17.68 17.55 -1.46
CA THR A 691 18.81 18.02 -0.65
C THR A 691 19.80 16.89 -0.42
N ILE A 692 21.07 17.20 -0.58
CA ILE A 692 22.17 16.23 -0.42
C ILE A 692 23.25 16.90 0.41
N ASP A 693 23.74 16.24 1.44
CA ASP A 693 24.87 16.72 2.24
C ASP A 693 26.18 15.96 1.95
N ILE A 694 27.28 16.37 2.56
CA ILE A 694 28.60 15.76 2.32
C ILE A 694 28.66 14.34 2.87
N THR A 695 27.94 14.02 3.95
CA THR A 695 27.89 12.67 4.54
C THR A 695 27.32 11.66 3.55
N PHE A 696 26.33 12.02 2.74
CA PHE A 696 25.85 11.16 1.66
C PHE A 696 26.97 10.80 0.67
N PHE A 697 27.71 11.82 0.21
CA PHE A 697 28.83 11.59 -0.72
C PHE A 697 29.96 10.77 -0.08
N GLN A 698 30.25 10.96 1.20
CA GLN A 698 31.21 10.12 1.93
C GLN A 698 30.81 8.66 1.88
N LYS A 699 29.56 8.33 2.28
CA LYS A 699 29.07 6.95 2.27
C LYS A 699 29.13 6.32 0.88
N LEU A 700 28.77 7.08 -0.14
CA LEU A 700 28.77 6.63 -1.53
C LEU A 700 30.19 6.34 -2.03
N LEU A 701 31.11 7.28 -1.81
CA LEU A 701 32.51 7.14 -2.21
C LEU A 701 33.24 6.03 -1.42
N ASP A 702 32.94 5.85 -0.15
CA ASP A 702 33.48 4.73 0.65
C ASP A 702 33.02 3.39 0.07
N LYS A 703 31.75 3.29 -0.33
CA LYS A 703 31.20 2.08 -0.96
C LYS A 703 31.87 1.77 -2.30
N TRP A 704 32.24 2.79 -3.05
CA TRP A 704 32.86 2.66 -4.37
C TRP A 704 34.39 2.58 -4.36
N GLY A 705 35.04 2.87 -3.24
CA GLY A 705 36.48 3.01 -3.15
C GLY A 705 37.04 4.28 -3.77
N GLY A 706 36.17 5.29 -4.02
CA GLY A 706 36.50 6.59 -4.58
C GLY A 706 36.19 6.76 -6.07
N VAL A 707 36.46 7.99 -6.57
CA VAL A 707 36.35 8.39 -7.97
C VAL A 707 37.52 9.26 -8.37
N GLU A 708 38.00 9.11 -9.60
CA GLU A 708 39.00 10.01 -10.19
C GLU A 708 38.29 11.25 -10.72
N VAL A 709 38.73 12.44 -10.31
CA VAL A 709 38.11 13.71 -10.72
C VAL A 709 39.09 14.47 -11.60
N PRO A 710 38.71 14.87 -12.82
CA PRO A 710 39.61 15.64 -13.70
C PRO A 710 40.09 16.93 -13.02
N GLY A 711 41.42 17.12 -13.00
CA GLY A 711 42.05 18.26 -12.36
C GLY A 711 42.51 18.03 -10.93
N GLU A 712 42.25 16.84 -10.35
CA GLU A 712 42.77 16.43 -9.04
C GLU A 712 43.87 15.36 -9.21
N ASP A 713 44.93 15.46 -8.42
CA ASP A 713 46.05 14.50 -8.42
C ASP A 713 45.76 13.23 -7.62
N GLU A 714 44.72 13.26 -6.78
CA GLU A 714 44.33 12.19 -5.87
C GLU A 714 42.92 11.69 -6.16
N ILE A 715 42.68 10.40 -5.96
CA ILE A 715 41.34 9.82 -5.98
C ILE A 715 40.52 10.45 -4.86
N ILE A 716 39.35 10.96 -5.20
CA ILE A 716 38.41 11.50 -4.21
C ILE A 716 37.64 10.34 -3.57
N THR A 717 37.83 10.21 -2.25
CA THR A 717 37.26 9.15 -1.41
C THR A 717 36.36 9.77 -0.33
N GLY A 718 35.59 8.95 0.40
CA GLY A 718 34.84 9.42 1.56
C GLY A 718 35.72 10.02 2.66
N GLN A 719 37.00 9.61 2.75
CA GLN A 719 37.92 10.12 3.77
C GLN A 719 38.45 11.53 3.44
N ASN A 720 38.73 11.81 2.17
CA ASN A 720 39.36 13.08 1.78
C ASN A 720 38.43 14.13 1.18
N ILE A 721 37.18 13.77 0.86
CA ILE A 721 36.22 14.71 0.25
C ILE A 721 35.98 15.95 1.11
N TYR A 722 35.86 15.80 2.45
CA TYR A 722 35.71 16.94 3.36
C TYR A 722 36.87 17.91 3.29
N GLU A 723 38.10 17.37 3.36
CA GLU A 723 39.30 18.19 3.30
C GLU A 723 39.42 18.92 1.97
N LYS A 724 39.14 18.25 0.86
CA LYS A 724 39.15 18.85 -0.48
C LYS A 724 38.12 19.99 -0.62
N VAL A 725 36.88 19.77 -0.16
CA VAL A 725 35.86 20.80 -0.14
C VAL A 725 36.26 21.98 0.76
N PHE A 726 36.96 21.72 1.89
CA PHE A 726 37.44 22.77 2.79
C PHE A 726 38.62 23.54 2.21
N GLN A 727 39.59 22.88 1.59
CA GLN A 727 40.71 23.56 0.93
C GLN A 727 40.26 24.53 -0.13
N MET A 728 39.31 24.12 -0.97
CA MET A 728 38.71 24.97 -2.00
C MET A 728 37.97 26.18 -1.41
N HIS A 729 37.36 26.03 -0.23
CA HIS A 729 36.72 27.16 0.45
C HIS A 729 37.73 28.16 1.04
N ARG A 730 38.89 27.70 1.48
CA ARG A 730 40.00 28.57 1.99
C ARG A 730 40.70 29.36 0.88
N GLU A 731 40.83 28.78 -0.30
CA GLU A 731 41.46 29.36 -1.49
C GLU A 731 40.45 30.07 -2.41
N PHE A 732 39.19 30.11 -2.03
CA PHE A 732 38.13 30.69 -2.83
C PHE A 732 38.31 32.21 -2.97
N THR A 733 38.47 32.65 -4.20
CA THR A 733 38.32 34.07 -4.57
C THR A 733 36.94 34.26 -5.18
N PRO A 734 36.05 35.17 -4.65
CA PRO A 734 34.77 35.45 -5.24
C PRO A 734 34.88 35.72 -6.73
N GLY A 735 34.11 34.98 -7.56
CA GLY A 735 34.18 35.04 -9.02
C GLY A 735 35.17 34.06 -9.69
N SER A 736 35.92 33.22 -8.90
CA SER A 736 36.75 32.16 -9.45
C SER A 736 35.91 30.95 -9.87
N THR A 737 36.31 30.24 -10.92
CA THR A 737 35.64 29.05 -11.45
C THR A 737 36.11 27.73 -10.80
N GLN A 738 37.14 27.76 -9.96
CA GLN A 738 37.82 26.55 -9.43
C GLN A 738 36.86 25.62 -8.67
N LYS A 739 36.11 26.17 -7.72
CA LYS A 739 35.16 25.36 -6.91
C LYS A 739 34.01 24.81 -7.76
N THR A 740 33.48 25.65 -8.64
CA THR A 740 32.42 25.26 -9.57
C THR A 740 32.87 24.15 -10.52
N THR A 741 34.11 24.25 -11.01
CA THR A 741 34.70 23.24 -11.88
C THR A 741 34.91 21.92 -11.15
N PHE A 742 35.47 21.93 -9.93
CA PHE A 742 35.65 20.72 -9.14
C PHE A 742 34.30 20.00 -8.83
N LEU A 743 33.31 20.74 -8.31
CA LEU A 743 32.00 20.16 -7.96
C LEU A 743 31.27 19.65 -9.20
N ALA A 744 31.37 20.35 -10.33
CA ALA A 744 30.79 19.88 -11.59
C ALA A 744 31.53 18.62 -12.09
N ASN A 745 32.86 18.59 -12.05
CA ASN A 745 33.64 17.41 -12.43
C ASN A 745 33.33 16.22 -11.51
N LEU A 746 33.29 16.43 -10.17
CA LEU A 746 32.93 15.40 -9.22
C LEU A 746 31.51 14.87 -9.47
N ALA A 747 30.52 15.76 -9.67
CA ALA A 747 29.16 15.37 -9.99
C ALA A 747 29.10 14.55 -11.29
N ASN A 748 29.81 14.97 -12.34
CA ASN A 748 29.88 14.24 -13.59
C ASN A 748 30.48 12.85 -13.42
N GLU A 749 31.58 12.71 -12.65
CA GLU A 749 32.20 11.40 -12.43
C GLU A 749 31.34 10.48 -11.55
N ILE A 750 30.65 11.03 -10.55
CA ILE A 750 29.65 10.31 -9.76
C ILE A 750 28.53 9.81 -10.66
N ILE A 751 27.97 10.68 -11.52
CA ILE A 751 26.93 10.31 -12.47
C ILE A 751 27.45 9.25 -13.43
N LYS A 752 28.63 9.41 -14.06
CA LYS A 752 29.21 8.39 -14.94
C LYS A 752 29.36 7.05 -14.22
N LYS A 753 29.78 7.04 -12.97
CA LYS A 753 29.94 5.82 -12.19
C LYS A 753 28.59 5.15 -11.90
N PHE A 754 27.57 5.92 -11.49
CA PHE A 754 26.20 5.43 -11.37
C PHE A 754 25.71 4.75 -12.65
N LEU A 755 26.03 5.34 -13.79
CA LEU A 755 25.54 4.95 -15.10
C LEU A 755 26.33 3.77 -15.71
N SER A 756 27.51 3.51 -15.20
CA SER A 756 28.32 2.34 -15.57
C SER A 756 28.02 1.10 -14.71
N MET A 757 27.18 1.23 -13.68
CA MET A 757 26.86 0.13 -12.76
C MET A 757 25.96 -0.92 -13.41
N ASP A 758 26.24 -2.17 -13.11
CA ASP A 758 25.29 -3.25 -13.33
C ASP A 758 24.21 -3.30 -12.20
N ILE A 759 23.18 -4.14 -12.39
CA ILE A 759 22.09 -4.28 -11.40
C ILE A 759 22.63 -4.74 -10.03
N GLY A 760 23.65 -5.62 -10.00
CA GLY A 760 24.24 -6.08 -8.75
C GLY A 760 24.88 -4.94 -7.95
N GLN A 761 25.62 -4.08 -8.62
CA GLN A 761 26.21 -2.87 -8.05
C GLN A 761 25.14 -1.87 -7.59
N PHE A 762 24.04 -1.71 -8.35
CA PHE A 762 22.89 -0.91 -7.90
C PHE A 762 22.28 -1.43 -6.60
N VAL A 763 22.10 -2.74 -6.46
CA VAL A 763 21.63 -3.35 -5.20
C VAL A 763 22.58 -3.07 -4.05
N GLU A 764 23.88 -3.14 -4.29
CA GLU A 764 24.89 -2.87 -3.27
C GLU A 764 24.89 -1.43 -2.75
N ILE A 765 24.56 -0.44 -3.58
CA ILE A 765 24.41 0.96 -3.14
C ILE A 765 23.01 1.28 -2.61
N GLY A 766 22.05 0.38 -2.80
CA GLY A 766 20.69 0.55 -2.30
C GLY A 766 20.66 0.81 -0.79
N ASP A 767 21.50 0.12 -0.02
CA ASP A 767 21.64 0.33 1.43
C ASP A 767 22.16 1.74 1.75
N VAL A 768 23.09 2.29 0.92
CA VAL A 768 23.61 3.64 1.10
C VAL A 768 22.52 4.68 0.86
N LEU A 769 21.72 4.50 -0.21
CA LEU A 769 20.60 5.38 -0.54
C LEU A 769 19.53 5.35 0.57
N LEU A 770 19.09 4.16 0.96
CA LEU A 770 18.06 3.99 1.99
C LEU A 770 18.51 4.50 3.36
N SER A 771 19.75 4.18 3.77
CA SER A 771 20.27 4.70 5.04
C SER A 771 20.43 6.22 5.02
N SER A 772 20.80 6.81 3.87
CA SER A 772 20.92 8.26 3.75
C SER A 772 19.58 8.98 3.76
N LEU A 773 18.53 8.35 3.21
CA LEU A 773 17.15 8.83 3.33
C LEU A 773 16.64 8.73 4.77
N ASP A 774 16.83 7.59 5.43
CA ASP A 774 16.42 7.36 6.83
C ASP A 774 17.14 8.33 7.79
N GLU A 775 18.42 8.56 7.58
CA GLU A 775 19.26 9.44 8.39
C GLU A 775 19.16 10.93 7.99
N LYS A 776 18.39 11.24 6.93
CA LYS A 776 18.15 12.59 6.40
C LYS A 776 19.43 13.30 5.91
N HIS A 777 20.38 12.53 5.37
CA HIS A 777 21.52 13.03 4.59
C HIS A 777 21.17 13.20 3.10
N LEU A 778 20.06 12.60 2.69
CA LEU A 778 19.36 12.75 1.43
C LEU A 778 17.88 12.93 1.73
N GLN A 779 17.25 13.97 1.19
CA GLN A 779 15.80 14.20 1.32
C GLN A 779 15.22 14.59 -0.04
N VAL A 780 13.96 14.24 -0.29
CA VAL A 780 13.32 14.47 -1.58
C VAL A 780 11.88 14.92 -1.39
N SER A 781 11.53 16.09 -1.91
CA SER A 781 10.15 16.58 -1.90
C SER A 781 9.68 16.85 -3.33
N PHE A 782 8.73 16.04 -3.80
CA PHE A 782 8.13 16.15 -5.13
C PHE A 782 6.84 16.97 -5.10
N LYS A 783 6.54 17.63 -6.22
CA LYS A 783 5.24 18.26 -6.47
C LYS A 783 4.16 17.22 -6.77
N ASN A 784 4.54 16.09 -7.37
CA ASN A 784 3.65 14.95 -7.59
C ASN A 784 3.15 14.38 -6.26
N ASN A 785 1.84 14.36 -6.05
CA ASN A 785 1.22 13.94 -4.78
C ASN A 785 1.51 12.48 -4.41
N SER A 786 1.54 11.57 -5.38
CA SER A 786 1.80 10.13 -5.11
C SER A 786 3.25 9.92 -4.68
N ALA A 787 4.18 10.57 -5.37
CA ALA A 787 5.59 10.58 -4.99
C ALA A 787 5.78 11.24 -3.61
N TYR A 788 5.23 12.44 -3.40
CA TYR A 788 5.31 13.11 -2.10
C TYR A 788 4.81 12.21 -0.97
N ASN A 789 3.64 11.61 -1.10
CA ASN A 789 3.07 10.74 -0.07
C ASN A 789 3.95 9.50 0.18
N PHE A 790 4.53 8.90 -0.86
CA PHE A 790 5.43 7.78 -0.73
C PHE A 790 6.67 8.12 0.13
N PHE A 791 7.31 9.25 -0.17
CA PHE A 791 8.50 9.71 0.56
C PHE A 791 8.12 10.23 1.96
N ASN A 792 6.99 10.92 2.10
CA ASN A 792 6.53 11.46 3.38
C ASN A 792 6.13 10.36 4.38
N ASN A 793 5.45 9.32 3.92
CA ASN A 793 5.08 8.17 4.77
C ASN A 793 6.31 7.41 5.33
N ARG A 794 7.48 7.63 4.73
CA ARG A 794 8.77 7.05 5.16
C ARG A 794 9.69 8.05 5.87
N ASN A 795 9.21 9.23 6.17
CA ASN A 795 9.98 10.34 6.76
C ASN A 795 11.14 10.86 5.87
N TRP A 796 11.07 10.64 4.56
CA TRP A 796 12.10 11.02 3.59
C TRP A 796 11.85 12.36 2.88
N ALA A 797 10.63 12.92 3.02
CA ALA A 797 10.23 14.16 2.35
C ALA A 797 10.67 15.43 3.09
N GLY A 798 11.26 15.33 4.27
CA GLY A 798 11.61 16.50 5.08
C GLY A 798 10.40 17.36 5.45
N SER A 799 9.27 16.73 5.70
CA SER A 799 8.01 17.39 6.06
C SER A 799 7.87 17.55 7.57
N LEU A 800 7.23 18.63 8.02
CA LEU A 800 6.73 18.82 9.36
C LEU A 800 5.21 18.63 9.41
N ASP A 801 4.73 17.49 8.96
CA ASP A 801 3.31 17.18 9.02
C ASP A 801 2.78 16.92 10.43
N ASN A 802 1.46 16.75 10.56
CA ASN A 802 0.77 16.60 11.84
C ASN A 802 1.24 15.41 12.71
N LYS A 803 2.00 14.46 12.16
CA LYS A 803 2.51 13.34 12.95
C LYS A 803 3.59 13.71 13.97
N TYR A 804 4.19 14.89 13.83
CA TYR A 804 5.20 15.39 14.77
C TYR A 804 4.63 16.36 15.81
N ASN A 805 3.32 16.40 15.99
CA ASN A 805 2.65 17.29 16.95
C ASN A 805 2.68 16.77 18.41
N ASP A 806 3.47 15.78 18.74
CA ASP A 806 3.49 15.08 20.03
C ASP A 806 4.78 15.31 20.84
N ALA A 807 5.92 15.36 20.17
CA ALA A 807 7.23 15.58 20.82
C ALA A 807 7.86 16.90 20.37
N PRO A 808 8.77 17.48 21.18
CA PRO A 808 9.48 18.70 20.78
C PRO A 808 10.46 18.39 19.65
N ILE A 809 10.46 19.26 18.60
CA ILE A 809 11.39 19.22 17.48
C ILE A 809 12.48 20.26 17.69
N SER A 810 13.72 19.84 17.72
CA SER A 810 14.90 20.70 17.91
C SER A 810 15.56 21.00 16.58
N ILE A 811 15.64 22.27 16.21
CA ILE A 811 16.24 22.76 14.97
C ILE A 811 17.32 23.78 15.27
N ASP A 812 18.53 23.44 14.88
CA ASP A 812 19.71 24.29 14.95
C ASP A 812 19.83 25.14 13.69
N TRP A 813 20.30 26.35 13.86
CA TRP A 813 20.72 27.24 12.79
C TRP A 813 22.05 27.90 13.15
N ASN A 814 23.16 27.26 12.75
CA ASN A 814 24.51 27.80 12.99
C ASN A 814 24.73 29.08 12.19
N TRP A 815 24.95 30.20 12.85
CA TRP A 815 25.20 31.52 12.28
C TRP A 815 26.68 31.94 12.36
N GLY A 816 27.53 31.11 12.95
CA GLY A 816 28.93 31.42 13.24
C GLY A 816 29.87 31.51 12.02
N GLY A 817 29.44 31.06 10.84
CA GLY A 817 30.27 31.02 9.63
C GLY A 817 31.49 30.10 9.78
N ASN A 818 31.43 29.15 10.70
CA ASN A 818 32.46 28.14 10.96
C ASN A 818 31.89 26.72 10.89
N LYS A 819 32.73 25.72 11.10
CA LYS A 819 32.37 24.30 11.03
C LYS A 819 32.23 23.69 12.44
N ALA A 820 31.79 24.50 13.42
CA ALA A 820 31.68 24.08 14.81
C ALA A 820 30.81 22.84 15.02
N ASN A 821 29.80 22.58 14.17
CA ASN A 821 28.97 21.37 14.25
C ASN A 821 29.75 20.05 14.22
N GLN A 822 30.96 20.01 13.65
CA GLN A 822 31.82 18.84 13.70
C GLN A 822 32.38 18.53 15.09
N TYR A 823 32.42 19.52 15.96
CA TYR A 823 33.06 19.48 17.27
C TYR A 823 32.05 19.51 18.42
N LEU A 824 30.77 19.32 18.12
CA LEU A 824 29.70 19.30 19.13
C LEU A 824 29.40 17.88 19.61
N ASN A 825 29.30 17.74 20.93
CA ASN A 825 28.74 16.57 21.60
C ASN A 825 27.37 16.93 22.16
N LYS A 826 26.30 16.33 21.63
CA LYS A 826 24.91 16.62 22.05
C LYS A 826 24.31 15.46 22.82
N ASN A 827 23.60 15.79 23.89
CA ASN A 827 22.79 14.89 24.69
C ASN A 827 21.38 15.48 24.85
N LEU A 828 20.38 14.72 24.44
CA LEU A 828 18.99 15.07 24.56
C LEU A 828 18.30 14.19 25.60
N ALA A 829 17.40 14.77 26.37
CA ALA A 829 16.53 14.03 27.27
C ALA A 829 15.09 14.53 27.13
N LEU A 830 14.15 13.61 26.94
CA LEU A 830 12.72 13.87 26.94
C LEU A 830 12.05 13.09 28.07
N ASN A 831 11.47 13.82 29.03
CA ASN A 831 10.67 13.24 30.10
C ASN A 831 9.20 13.57 29.84
N ILE A 832 8.38 12.54 29.71
CA ILE A 832 6.93 12.64 29.51
C ILE A 832 6.24 12.18 30.79
N SER A 833 5.32 12.98 31.32
CA SER A 833 4.51 12.62 32.48
C SER A 833 3.02 12.68 32.12
N ILE A 834 2.44 11.51 31.87
CA ILE A 834 1.01 11.35 31.64
C ILE A 834 0.32 11.46 33.01
N LYS A 835 -0.47 12.50 33.20
CA LYS A 835 -1.20 12.72 34.47
C LYS A 835 -2.50 11.93 34.50
N ASP A 836 -3.21 12.00 33.38
CA ASP A 836 -4.49 11.35 33.10
C ASP A 836 -4.72 11.28 31.57
N GLU A 837 -5.91 10.91 31.12
CA GLU A 837 -6.28 10.81 29.71
C GLU A 837 -6.36 12.17 29.00
N GLU A 838 -6.34 13.29 29.75
CA GLU A 838 -6.55 14.65 29.24
C GLU A 838 -5.33 15.56 29.42
N THR A 839 -4.31 15.14 30.19
CA THR A 839 -3.19 16.02 30.57
C THR A 839 -1.86 15.27 30.48
N ILE A 840 -0.93 15.84 29.72
CA ILE A 840 0.44 15.35 29.59
C ILE A 840 1.41 16.51 29.80
N ASP A 841 2.43 16.30 30.61
CA ASP A 841 3.56 17.22 30.81
C ASP A 841 4.80 16.68 30.07
N PHE A 842 5.47 17.56 29.37
CA PHE A 842 6.73 17.28 28.65
C PHE A 842 7.83 18.14 29.26
N ALA A 843 8.99 17.53 29.49
CA ALA A 843 10.21 18.24 29.88
C ALA A 843 11.36 17.81 28.96
N TYR A 844 11.82 18.73 28.15
CA TYR A 844 12.89 18.54 27.18
C TYR A 844 14.16 19.23 27.66
N THR A 845 15.28 18.54 27.59
CA THR A 845 16.61 19.03 27.95
C THR A 845 17.58 18.74 26.80
N LEU A 846 18.23 19.80 26.33
CA LEU A 846 19.32 19.75 25.35
C LEU A 846 20.60 20.20 26.01
N THR A 847 21.58 19.34 26.14
CA THR A 847 22.93 19.65 26.62
C THR A 847 23.91 19.53 25.48
N VAL A 848 24.70 20.56 25.22
CA VAL A 848 25.66 20.62 24.12
C VAL A 848 27.01 21.05 24.68
N GLU A 849 28.03 20.27 24.36
CA GLU A 849 29.44 20.57 24.60
C GLU A 849 30.11 20.97 23.28
N ASN A 850 30.79 22.12 23.25
CA ASN A 850 31.65 22.52 22.15
C ASN A 850 33.09 22.05 22.44
N SER A 851 33.50 20.93 21.84
CA SER A 851 34.83 20.33 21.99
C SER A 851 35.91 20.97 21.11
N SER A 852 35.62 22.07 20.43
CA SER A 852 36.63 22.86 19.70
C SER A 852 37.80 23.23 20.61
N THR A 853 39.03 23.15 20.09
CA THR A 853 40.23 23.43 20.89
C THR A 853 40.62 24.90 20.87
N ASN A 854 40.21 25.64 19.86
CA ASN A 854 40.52 27.05 19.63
C ASN A 854 39.43 27.73 18.78
N ASN A 855 39.48 29.06 18.69
CA ASN A 855 38.52 29.85 17.88
C ASN A 855 39.13 30.24 16.53
N VAL A 856 39.70 29.22 15.81
CA VAL A 856 40.29 29.39 14.49
C VAL A 856 39.61 28.43 13.50
N TYR A 857 39.13 28.96 12.39
CA TYR A 857 38.46 28.17 11.33
C TYR A 857 39.27 26.89 10.99
N PRO A 858 38.66 25.70 10.87
CA PRO A 858 37.23 25.43 10.85
C PRO A 858 36.52 25.36 12.21
N GLN A 859 37.27 25.34 13.32
CA GLN A 859 36.75 25.32 14.70
C GLN A 859 36.24 26.70 15.11
N GLY A 860 35.71 26.81 16.32
CA GLY A 860 35.31 28.10 16.91
C GLY A 860 34.06 28.02 17.81
N ASP A 861 33.68 29.20 18.24
CA ASP A 861 32.46 29.37 19.02
C ASP A 861 31.25 28.91 18.20
N TYR A 862 30.38 28.15 18.83
CA TYR A 862 29.12 27.74 18.21
C TYR A 862 28.09 28.85 18.43
N ILE A 863 27.87 29.65 17.40
CA ILE A 863 26.86 30.73 17.40
C ILE A 863 25.60 30.18 16.75
N ASN A 864 24.62 29.83 17.56
CA ASN A 864 23.45 29.12 17.11
C ASN A 864 22.14 29.84 17.48
N TYR A 865 21.23 29.97 16.52
CA TYR A 865 19.85 30.31 16.80
C TYR A 865 19.05 29.00 16.90
N GLN A 866 18.75 28.62 18.15
CA GLN A 866 18.01 27.38 18.44
C GLN A 866 16.52 27.61 18.32
N ARG A 867 15.82 26.72 17.61
CA ARG A 867 14.36 26.70 17.50
C ARG A 867 13.82 25.38 18.02
N ILE A 868 12.88 25.46 18.96
CA ILE A 868 12.16 24.29 19.48
C ILE A 868 10.70 24.41 19.08
N PHE A 869 10.26 23.50 18.21
CA PHE A 869 8.88 23.41 17.76
C PHE A 869 8.11 22.51 18.71
N ILE A 870 6.96 22.98 19.18
CA ILE A 870 6.06 22.23 20.08
C ILE A 870 4.62 22.36 19.54
N PRO A 871 3.68 21.51 19.97
CA PRO A 871 2.28 21.62 19.55
C PRO A 871 1.72 23.03 19.75
N SER A 872 0.90 23.50 18.81
CA SER A 872 0.38 24.88 18.82
C SER A 872 -0.40 25.20 20.08
N GLU A 873 -1.09 24.22 20.67
CA GLU A 873 -1.92 24.34 21.86
C GLU A 873 -1.12 24.20 23.19
N ALA A 874 0.18 23.90 23.09
CA ALA A 874 1.02 23.68 24.26
C ALA A 874 1.10 24.93 25.16
N GLN A 875 0.86 24.72 26.43
CA GLN A 875 1.09 25.72 27.50
C GLN A 875 2.54 25.61 27.94
N ILE A 876 3.34 26.66 27.69
CA ILE A 876 4.73 26.71 28.13
C ILE A 876 4.75 26.87 29.65
N LEU A 877 5.50 26.03 30.36
CA LEU A 877 5.68 26.05 31.80
C LEU A 877 7.05 26.61 32.19
N LYS A 878 8.10 26.28 31.45
CA LYS A 878 9.49 26.67 31.74
C LYS A 878 10.29 26.81 30.46
N VAL A 879 11.11 27.85 30.36
CA VAL A 879 12.15 28.03 29.33
C VAL A 879 13.36 28.64 29.99
N VAL A 880 14.50 27.93 29.99
CA VAL A 880 15.77 28.36 30.59
C VAL A 880 16.92 27.87 29.74
N GLY A 881 17.96 28.70 29.59
CA GLY A 881 19.22 28.31 28.92
C GLY A 881 19.51 29.05 27.63
N PHE A 882 18.56 29.82 27.07
CA PHE A 882 18.89 30.76 26.00
C PHE A 882 19.75 31.93 26.52
N ASP A 883 20.55 32.50 25.65
CA ASP A 883 21.41 33.63 25.97
C ASP A 883 20.63 34.75 26.66
N LYS A 884 21.14 35.17 27.83
CA LYS A 884 20.49 36.18 28.65
C LYS A 884 19.02 35.87 28.99
N ASN A 885 18.62 34.56 28.90
CA ASN A 885 17.24 34.07 29.05
C ASN A 885 16.23 34.82 28.13
N LYS A 886 16.67 35.25 26.95
CA LYS A 886 15.83 35.89 25.94
C LYS A 886 15.41 34.88 24.85
N PHE A 887 14.12 34.77 24.67
CA PHE A 887 13.53 33.96 23.61
C PHE A 887 12.28 34.65 23.04
N SER A 888 11.89 34.23 21.88
CA SER A 888 10.64 34.63 21.21
C SER A 888 9.75 33.42 20.98
N THR A 889 8.44 33.68 20.89
CA THR A 889 7.47 32.65 20.49
C THR A 889 6.69 33.14 19.29
N TYR A 890 6.52 32.24 18.31
CA TYR A 890 5.76 32.52 17.08
C TYR A 890 5.17 31.20 16.54
N LYS A 891 4.41 31.28 15.45
CA LYS A 891 3.87 30.09 14.76
C LYS A 891 4.58 29.91 13.43
N GLU A 892 4.92 28.65 13.11
CA GLU A 892 5.52 28.24 11.83
C GLU A 892 5.06 26.81 11.53
N SER A 893 4.66 26.52 10.30
CA SER A 893 4.20 25.18 9.85
C SER A 893 3.15 24.54 10.77
N GLY A 894 2.23 25.36 11.31
CA GLY A 894 1.16 24.88 12.22
C GLY A 894 1.59 24.63 13.67
N LEU A 895 2.88 24.75 13.99
CA LEU A 895 3.45 24.54 15.31
C LEU A 895 3.77 25.86 16.02
N LYS A 896 3.90 25.81 17.34
CA LYS A 896 4.43 26.89 18.15
C LYS A 896 5.95 26.75 18.27
N VAL A 897 6.68 27.79 17.91
CA VAL A 897 8.15 27.81 17.96
C VAL A 897 8.60 28.61 19.17
N ILE A 898 9.55 28.09 19.92
CA ILE A 898 10.32 28.80 20.95
C ILE A 898 11.72 28.98 20.38
N GLY A 899 12.09 30.21 20.02
CA GLY A 899 13.36 30.52 19.34
C GLY A 899 14.22 31.51 20.13
N GLY A 900 15.51 31.24 20.18
CA GLY A 900 16.46 32.13 20.85
C GLY A 900 17.91 31.80 20.51
N TRP A 901 18.80 32.75 20.84
CA TRP A 901 20.25 32.53 20.71
C TRP A 901 20.72 31.54 21.77
N PHE A 902 21.48 30.53 21.35
CA PHE A 902 22.07 29.50 22.19
C PHE A 902 23.53 29.32 21.77
N ASN A 903 24.38 30.27 22.27
CA ASN A 903 25.76 30.33 21.88
C ASN A 903 26.65 29.53 22.86
N ILE A 904 27.59 28.76 22.34
CA ILE A 904 28.46 27.91 23.15
C ILE A 904 29.90 28.18 22.75
N PRO A 905 30.67 28.90 23.63
CA PRO A 905 32.08 29.16 23.40
C PRO A 905 32.90 27.88 23.31
N VAL A 906 34.08 27.99 22.74
CA VAL A 906 35.07 26.90 22.67
C VAL A 906 35.30 26.31 24.08
N LYS A 907 35.23 24.96 24.19
CA LYS A 907 35.42 24.18 25.43
C LYS A 907 34.37 24.36 26.51
N GLU A 908 33.24 25.01 26.18
CA GLU A 908 32.13 25.23 27.11
C GLU A 908 31.00 24.23 26.88
N VAL A 909 30.17 24.08 27.92
CA VAL A 909 28.94 23.26 27.89
C VAL A 909 27.76 24.19 28.22
N ALA A 910 26.71 24.07 27.41
CA ALA A 910 25.48 24.79 27.69
C ALA A 910 24.29 23.83 27.74
N THR A 911 23.27 24.17 28.52
CA THR A 911 22.04 23.38 28.66
C THR A 911 20.82 24.27 28.44
N LEU A 912 19.90 23.79 27.58
CA LEU A 912 18.60 24.38 27.33
C LEU A 912 17.51 23.47 27.91
N GLU A 913 16.64 24.01 28.76
CA GLU A 913 15.52 23.29 29.35
C GLU A 913 14.18 23.95 28.96
N ILE A 914 13.26 23.12 28.42
CA ILE A 914 11.92 23.57 28.05
C ILE A 914 10.91 22.58 28.63
N SER A 915 9.90 23.10 29.35
CA SER A 915 8.78 22.28 29.77
C SER A 915 7.46 22.89 29.30
N TYR A 916 6.55 22.02 28.85
CA TYR A 916 5.22 22.45 28.46
C TYR A 916 4.18 21.39 28.83
N ARG A 917 2.93 21.80 28.84
CA ARG A 917 1.75 20.98 29.11
C ARG A 917 0.83 20.95 27.91
N LEU A 918 0.36 19.77 27.56
CA LEU A 918 -0.75 19.56 26.66
C LEU A 918 -1.99 19.17 27.44
N LYS A 919 -3.11 19.80 27.09
CA LYS A 919 -4.45 19.41 27.58
C LYS A 919 -5.32 19.07 26.39
N ARG A 920 -6.13 18.01 26.50
CA ARG A 920 -7.14 17.68 25.51
C ARG A 920 -8.16 18.81 25.42
N THR A 921 -8.47 19.23 24.21
CA THR A 921 -9.49 20.25 23.93
C THR A 921 -10.58 19.68 23.06
N ASP A 922 -11.82 20.15 23.21
CA ASP A 922 -12.98 19.72 22.41
C ASP A 922 -12.87 20.11 20.92
N SER A 923 -11.90 20.91 20.54
CA SER A 923 -11.74 21.52 19.23
C SER A 923 -11.02 20.65 18.20
N GLY A 924 -10.94 19.32 18.38
CA GLY A 924 -10.37 18.41 17.39
C GLY A 924 -8.86 18.54 17.19
N SER A 925 -8.13 19.17 18.11
CA SER A 925 -6.67 19.21 18.10
C SER A 925 -6.10 17.82 18.31
N GLN A 926 -5.04 17.48 17.56
CA GLN A 926 -4.36 16.19 17.70
C GLN A 926 -3.70 16.11 19.08
N PHE A 927 -4.32 15.37 19.98
CA PHE A 927 -3.75 15.05 21.28
C PHE A 927 -3.03 13.70 21.19
N PRO A 928 -1.81 13.56 21.74
CA PRO A 928 -0.98 12.37 21.54
C PRO A 928 -1.60 11.06 22.07
N LEU A 929 -2.51 11.16 23.04
CA LEU A 929 -3.24 9.99 23.54
C LEU A 929 -4.56 9.84 22.80
N THR A 930 -4.81 8.64 22.29
CA THR A 930 -6.11 8.24 21.74
C THR A 930 -6.72 7.12 22.56
N LYS A 931 -8.05 7.15 22.79
CA LYS A 931 -8.77 6.12 23.55
C LYS A 931 -9.77 5.42 22.62
N GLN A 932 -9.75 4.11 22.63
CA GLN A 932 -10.70 3.25 21.92
C GLN A 932 -10.99 2.00 22.76
N ASP A 933 -12.27 1.77 23.09
CA ASP A 933 -12.76 0.56 23.76
C ASP A 933 -11.99 0.20 25.04
N GLY A 934 -11.76 1.19 25.94
CA GLY A 934 -11.01 1.00 27.19
C GLY A 934 -9.50 0.82 27.01
N THR A 935 -8.99 0.99 25.81
CA THR A 935 -7.57 0.95 25.47
C THR A 935 -7.09 2.36 25.12
N THR A 936 -5.99 2.79 25.75
CA THR A 936 -5.36 4.09 25.47
C THR A 936 -4.05 3.88 24.76
N PHE A 937 -3.83 4.66 23.70
CA PHE A 937 -2.65 4.61 22.85
C PHE A 937 -1.89 5.94 22.97
N LEU A 938 -0.57 5.86 23.09
CA LEU A 938 0.34 6.98 22.85
C LEU A 938 1.13 6.70 21.57
N ASP A 939 0.88 7.51 20.54
CA ASP A 939 1.71 7.54 19.34
C ASP A 939 2.74 8.68 19.54
N LEU A 940 4.02 8.33 19.67
CA LEU A 940 5.12 9.26 19.94
C LEU A 940 6.13 9.25 18.81
N ASN A 941 6.35 10.39 18.17
CA ASN A 941 7.28 10.57 17.07
C ASN A 941 8.42 11.51 17.49
N ILE A 942 9.65 11.04 17.42
CA ILE A 942 10.85 11.81 17.74
C ILE A 942 11.56 12.15 16.44
N PHE A 943 11.60 13.44 16.14
CA PHE A 943 12.18 13.98 14.91
C PHE A 943 13.69 14.17 15.05
N LYS A 944 14.46 13.74 14.02
CA LYS A 944 15.87 14.08 13.85
C LYS A 944 16.02 15.21 12.82
N GLN A 945 16.75 16.25 13.15
CA GLN A 945 17.07 17.30 12.19
C GLN A 945 17.93 16.74 11.05
N ALA A 946 17.64 17.15 9.81
CA ALA A 946 18.44 16.80 8.64
C ALA A 946 19.89 17.29 8.76
N GLY A 947 20.85 16.53 8.24
CA GLY A 947 22.29 16.81 8.30
C GLY A 947 22.92 16.65 9.68
N GLU A 948 22.13 16.42 10.72
CA GLU A 948 22.68 16.24 12.07
C GLU A 948 23.33 14.88 12.21
N ARG A 949 24.45 14.83 12.94
CA ARG A 949 25.09 13.56 13.30
C ARG A 949 24.27 12.85 14.38
N LYS A 950 24.51 11.55 14.55
CA LYS A 950 23.92 10.77 15.63
C LYS A 950 24.33 11.37 16.99
N HIS A 951 23.39 11.43 17.92
CA HIS A 951 23.63 11.89 19.28
C HIS A 951 22.85 11.09 20.31
N ALA A 952 23.29 11.14 21.56
CA ALA A 952 22.65 10.39 22.63
C ALA A 952 21.26 10.96 22.95
N TYR A 953 20.26 10.08 23.03
CA TYR A 953 18.90 10.44 23.39
C TYR A 953 18.40 9.58 24.55
N LYS A 954 17.82 10.21 25.56
CA LYS A 954 17.17 9.56 26.69
C LYS A 954 15.67 9.86 26.66
N LEU A 955 14.85 8.83 26.68
CA LEU A 955 13.40 8.91 26.76
C LEU A 955 12.93 8.27 28.05
N ASP A 956 12.19 9.03 28.89
CA ASP A 956 11.52 8.52 30.07
C ASP A 956 10.02 8.88 30.00
N ILE A 957 9.13 7.90 30.24
CA ILE A 957 7.68 8.11 30.22
C ILE A 957 7.08 7.59 31.53
N ALA A 958 6.48 8.45 32.31
CA ALA A 958 5.72 8.09 33.51
C ALA A 958 4.22 8.12 33.20
N TYR A 959 3.48 7.12 33.67
CA TYR A 959 2.04 6.99 33.46
C TYR A 959 1.31 6.67 34.76
N PRO A 960 -0.03 6.88 34.86
CA PRO A 960 -0.79 6.62 36.08
C PRO A 960 -0.67 5.17 36.56
N PRO A 961 -0.47 4.93 37.87
CA PRO A 961 -0.35 3.55 38.40
C PRO A 961 -1.58 2.67 38.21
N SER A 962 -2.75 3.27 37.94
CA SER A 962 -4.00 2.54 37.65
C SER A 962 -4.07 2.00 36.22
N TRP A 963 -3.15 2.42 35.33
CA TRP A 963 -3.13 1.95 33.94
C TRP A 963 -2.34 0.65 33.84
N VAL A 964 -2.86 -0.30 33.06
CA VAL A 964 -2.22 -1.61 32.84
C VAL A 964 -1.54 -1.61 31.48
N LEU A 965 -0.20 -1.61 31.47
CA LEU A 965 0.61 -1.64 30.24
C LEU A 965 0.39 -2.97 29.48
N THR A 966 0.02 -2.87 28.21
CA THR A 966 -0.18 -4.03 27.32
C THR A 966 0.86 -4.11 26.22
N ASN A 967 1.38 -2.95 25.74
CA ASN A 967 2.48 -2.91 24.77
C ASN A 967 3.47 -1.77 25.13
N PRO A 968 4.69 -2.11 25.59
CA PRO A 968 5.72 -1.13 25.90
C PRO A 968 6.46 -0.57 24.66
N ALA A 969 6.13 -0.98 23.44
CA ALA A 969 6.83 -0.59 22.21
C ALA A 969 8.37 -0.81 22.24
N GLY A 970 8.84 -1.84 22.95
CA GLY A 970 10.26 -2.15 23.07
C GLY A 970 11.02 -1.35 24.16
N LEU A 971 10.33 -0.46 24.91
CA LEU A 971 10.92 0.29 26.00
C LEU A 971 11.09 -0.57 27.27
N ASN A 972 12.13 -0.29 28.06
CA ASN A 972 12.33 -0.93 29.35
C ASN A 972 11.26 -0.45 30.34
N THR A 973 10.67 -1.39 31.08
CA THR A 973 9.57 -1.13 32.02
C THR A 973 10.01 -1.36 33.45
N ILE A 974 9.84 -0.36 34.32
CA ILE A 974 10.04 -0.48 35.76
C ILE A 974 8.86 0.20 36.45
N SER A 975 8.02 -0.60 37.13
CA SER A 975 6.78 -0.11 37.76
C SER A 975 5.89 0.61 36.70
N ASN A 976 5.54 1.87 36.96
CA ASN A 976 4.74 2.72 36.05
C ASN A 976 5.62 3.71 35.25
N GLN A 977 6.85 3.30 34.92
CA GLN A 977 7.77 4.07 34.08
C GLN A 977 8.30 3.22 32.92
N LEU A 978 8.38 3.85 31.76
CA LEU A 978 9.05 3.33 30.57
C LEU A 978 10.31 4.15 30.32
N SER A 979 11.39 3.51 29.92
CA SER A 979 12.65 4.22 29.63
C SER A 979 13.41 3.60 28.47
N SER A 980 14.13 4.44 27.71
CA SER A 980 15.09 4.02 26.70
C SER A 980 16.26 4.98 26.62
N ARG A 981 17.41 4.46 26.20
CA ARG A 981 18.58 5.24 25.80
C ARG A 981 19.05 4.72 24.46
N PHE A 982 19.21 5.59 23.50
CA PHE A 982 19.60 5.25 22.14
C PHE A 982 20.39 6.38 21.48
N GLU A 983 21.02 6.08 20.36
CA GLU A 983 21.59 7.11 19.47
C GLU A 983 20.49 7.52 18.46
N LEU A 984 20.13 8.78 18.46
CA LEU A 984 19.19 9.35 17.48
C LEU A 984 19.92 9.60 16.16
N ASN A 985 19.87 8.66 15.25
CA ASN A 985 20.43 8.75 13.91
C ASN A 985 19.37 8.88 12.82
N LYS A 986 18.10 8.59 13.15
CA LYS A 986 16.91 8.75 12.30
C LYS A 986 15.68 9.04 13.16
N ASP A 987 14.56 9.38 12.54
CA ASP A 987 13.30 9.52 13.26
C ASP A 987 12.91 8.22 13.96
N MET A 988 12.35 8.35 15.17
CA MET A 988 11.90 7.21 15.97
C MET A 988 10.41 7.30 16.22
N GLU A 989 9.72 6.18 16.11
CA GLU A 989 8.28 6.05 16.32
C GLU A 989 7.99 5.00 17.40
N TYR A 990 7.16 5.37 18.38
CA TYR A 990 6.74 4.47 19.45
C TYR A 990 5.21 4.45 19.54
N LYS A 991 4.62 3.27 19.53
CA LYS A 991 3.19 3.05 19.78
C LYS A 991 3.00 2.27 21.07
N ILE A 992 2.74 2.99 22.15
CA ILE A 992 2.61 2.42 23.49
C ILE A 992 1.13 2.25 23.80
N VAL A 993 0.77 1.14 24.44
CA VAL A 993 -0.64 0.76 24.64
C VAL A 993 -0.90 0.38 26.09
N TRP A 994 -1.97 0.92 26.67
CA TRP A 994 -2.46 0.61 28.01
C TRP A 994 -3.95 0.25 28.00
N ASN A 995 -4.35 -0.63 28.89
CA ASN A 995 -5.75 -0.73 29.31
C ASN A 995 -5.98 0.28 30.44
N THR A 996 -6.92 1.18 30.25
CA THR A 996 -7.24 2.24 31.23
C THR A 996 -8.58 1.94 31.90
N PRO A 997 -8.73 2.28 33.20
CA PRO A 997 -10.03 2.19 33.87
C PRO A 997 -11.09 3.01 33.12
N ASN A 998 -12.33 2.50 33.09
CA ASN A 998 -13.49 3.23 32.53
C ASN A 998 -13.83 4.46 33.36
#